data_04fb3cc32b1796d795cdd24e24838fac
#
_entry.id   04fb3cc32b1796d795cdd24e24838fac
#
_cell.length_a   1.000
_cell.length_b   1.000
_cell.length_c   1.000
_cell.angle_alpha   90.00
_cell.angle_beta   90.00
_cell.angle_gamma   90.00
#
_symmetry.space_group_name_H-M   'P 1'
#
loop_
_entity.id
_entity.type
_entity.pdbx_description
1 polymer ?
#
loop_
_entity_poly.entity_id
_entity_poly.type
_entity_poly.pdbx_seq_one_letter_code
_entity_poly.pdbx_strand_id
1 'polypeptide(L)'
;MSGNPFFEDWNTPFGTPPFGQIRLEHFRPAYERAFAEHAREIAEIAANPELPSFENTIVALEKSGRMLSRIDLVFFNLASSDTNDGLQSIERDLAPLHARHWNAIHLNPDLFRRIAAIYAQRETLSLGAEELRVLERYRLDFQRAGANLEGDARARYAQIGERLAELGTAFGQNVLADEQGFILPLDESDLEGLPDFAREAARGLAKERGIAAPCAVTTSRSSAEPFLQFSDRRDLREKVFKALAGRGDRANAHDNKALIAEIVTLRAEKAKLLGYSTFADYRLDDTMAKTPDSARILLDQVWTAARARALEERDDLQAVVAEEGNNFPLAAWDWRYYAEKLRKTRYDFDEAEIIPYLQLDKMIAAAFDTAHRLFGLDFKERNDLPVYHPDVRVWEVTRGSEHVGLFYGDYFARPSKRGGAWMSSFRDQENIDGKIAPIVINTCNFSKSDPALLNFDDARTLFHEFGHALHGLLSNVRFPRLSGTNVARDFVELPSQIFEHWLEEPAVLEKFAVHVETGEPMPKALLEKLNAARNFNKGFETVEFLGSAFVDLDFHALENSSAIDVAAFEKQSLARIGMPDEISMRHRPTHFLHLFDGDGYAAGYYSYMWAEVLDADGFQTFKEAGNAFDPATARRLHDFVYSAGGTRDYAEAYRLFRGRDPRIDALLEGRGLKAALENT
;
A
#
# COMPACT_ATOMS: atom_id res chain seq x y z
N MET A 1 0.79 38.84 -3.49
CA MET A 1 1.77 37.74 -3.42
C MET A 1 1.90 37.15 -4.83
N SER A 2 2.64 37.87 -5.68
CA SER A 2 3.01 37.41 -7.01
C SER A 2 4.15 36.40 -6.86
N GLY A 3 3.94 35.15 -7.24
CA GLY A 3 4.98 34.12 -7.28
C GLY A 3 4.68 32.80 -6.58
N ASN A 4 3.43 32.55 -6.10
CA ASN A 4 3.07 31.23 -5.61
C ASN A 4 2.74 30.31 -6.80
N PRO A 5 3.52 29.25 -7.06
CA PRO A 5 3.33 28.38 -8.23
C PRO A 5 1.98 27.67 -8.29
N PHE A 6 1.27 27.54 -7.16
CA PHE A 6 -0.05 26.93 -7.14
C PHE A 6 -1.17 27.85 -7.66
N PHE A 7 -0.90 29.15 -7.84
CA PHE A 7 -1.86 30.12 -8.35
C PHE A 7 -1.81 30.31 -9.88
N GLU A 8 -0.85 29.66 -10.52
CA GLU A 8 -0.60 29.76 -11.95
C GLU A 8 -0.70 28.38 -12.62
N ASP A 9 -0.93 28.37 -13.91
CA ASP A 9 -0.83 27.16 -14.69
C ASP A 9 0.64 26.73 -14.80
N TRP A 10 0.87 25.44 -14.64
CA TRP A 10 2.22 24.90 -14.74
C TRP A 10 2.67 24.77 -16.20
N ASN A 11 3.58 25.66 -16.63
CA ASN A 11 4.16 25.65 -17.96
C ASN A 11 5.36 24.69 -18.10
N THR A 12 5.48 23.72 -17.19
CA THR A 12 6.46 22.64 -17.26
C THR A 12 6.04 21.64 -18.33
N PRO A 13 7.00 20.87 -18.91
CA PRO A 13 6.62 19.81 -19.84
C PRO A 13 5.61 18.85 -19.23
N PHE A 14 4.58 18.51 -19.98
CA PHE A 14 3.42 17.68 -19.55
C PHE A 14 2.61 18.27 -18.37
N GLY A 15 2.84 19.51 -17.95
CA GLY A 15 2.18 20.08 -16.78
C GLY A 15 2.59 19.42 -15.46
N THR A 16 3.85 18.98 -15.35
CA THR A 16 4.41 18.41 -14.10
C THR A 16 4.53 19.45 -13.00
N PRO A 17 4.47 19.08 -11.72
CA PRO A 17 4.68 20.01 -10.63
C PRO A 17 6.03 20.71 -10.73
N PRO A 18 6.12 22.04 -10.62
CA PRO A 18 7.38 22.78 -10.69
C PRO A 18 8.15 22.69 -9.36
N PHE A 19 8.62 21.50 -8.97
CA PHE A 19 9.24 21.22 -7.67
C PHE A 19 10.37 22.19 -7.33
N GLY A 20 11.16 22.62 -8.31
CA GLY A 20 12.23 23.60 -8.11
C GLY A 20 11.75 25.01 -7.66
N GLN A 21 10.46 25.30 -7.84
CA GLN A 21 9.85 26.59 -7.47
C GLN A 21 8.96 26.50 -6.23
N ILE A 22 8.46 25.30 -5.88
CA ILE A 22 7.62 25.10 -4.71
C ILE A 22 8.46 25.25 -3.44
N ARG A 23 7.93 26.00 -2.46
CA ARG A 23 8.55 26.27 -1.16
C ARG A 23 7.53 26.08 -0.05
N LEU A 24 8.00 25.88 1.17
CA LEU A 24 7.17 25.65 2.36
C LEU A 24 6.12 26.76 2.57
N GLU A 25 6.52 28.02 2.39
CA GLU A 25 5.66 29.19 2.55
C GLU A 25 4.52 29.27 1.52
N HIS A 26 4.57 28.51 0.44
CA HIS A 26 3.53 28.51 -0.58
C HIS A 26 2.30 27.70 -0.17
N PHE A 27 2.43 26.67 0.68
CA PHE A 27 1.34 25.74 0.97
C PHE A 27 0.19 26.38 1.74
N ARG A 28 0.43 27.06 2.86
CA ARG A 28 -0.66 27.65 3.65
C ARG A 28 -1.53 28.62 2.83
N PRO A 29 -0.98 29.62 2.12
CA PRO A 29 -1.78 30.51 1.29
C PRO A 29 -2.48 29.77 0.13
N ALA A 30 -1.87 28.71 -0.41
CA ALA A 30 -2.48 27.90 -1.47
C ALA A 30 -3.70 27.15 -0.95
N TYR A 31 -3.60 26.54 0.22
CA TYR A 31 -4.73 25.85 0.85
C TYR A 31 -5.87 26.79 1.25
N GLU A 32 -5.55 27.94 1.85
CA GLU A 32 -6.56 28.96 2.19
C GLU A 32 -7.37 29.36 0.96
N ARG A 33 -6.71 29.64 -0.15
CA ARG A 33 -7.37 29.97 -1.41
C ARG A 33 -8.13 28.77 -1.99
N ALA A 34 -7.56 27.59 -2.02
CA ALA A 34 -8.17 26.40 -2.62
C ALA A 34 -9.42 25.97 -1.86
N PHE A 35 -9.42 26.01 -0.52
CA PHE A 35 -10.62 25.72 0.27
C PHE A 35 -11.73 26.75 0.01
N ALA A 36 -11.39 28.03 -0.06
CA ALA A 36 -12.37 29.09 -0.35
C ALA A 36 -12.95 28.96 -1.76
N GLU A 37 -12.12 28.67 -2.76
CA GLU A 37 -12.53 28.49 -4.15
C GLU A 37 -13.43 27.26 -4.29
N HIS A 38 -13.02 26.11 -3.77
CA HIS A 38 -13.82 24.88 -3.83
C HIS A 38 -15.16 25.05 -3.08
N ALA A 39 -15.16 25.68 -1.88
CA ALA A 39 -16.39 25.95 -1.15
C ALA A 39 -17.38 26.84 -1.95
N ARG A 40 -16.86 27.83 -2.69
CA ARG A 40 -17.67 28.68 -3.59
C ARG A 40 -18.25 27.86 -4.74
N GLU A 41 -17.44 27.01 -5.40
CA GLU A 41 -17.90 26.13 -6.49
C GLU A 41 -19.01 25.19 -6.02
N ILE A 42 -18.84 24.58 -4.85
CA ILE A 42 -19.85 23.71 -4.23
C ILE A 42 -21.14 24.49 -3.91
N ALA A 43 -21.02 25.71 -3.38
CA ALA A 43 -22.17 26.56 -3.09
C ALA A 43 -22.96 26.95 -4.38
N GLU A 44 -22.24 27.24 -5.47
CA GLU A 44 -22.85 27.51 -6.77
C GLU A 44 -23.62 26.30 -7.33
N ILE A 45 -23.06 25.09 -7.20
CA ILE A 45 -23.73 23.84 -7.59
C ILE A 45 -24.99 23.63 -6.74
N ALA A 46 -24.87 23.75 -5.41
CA ALA A 46 -25.97 23.49 -4.48
C ALA A 46 -27.11 24.48 -4.64
N ALA A 47 -26.80 25.77 -4.91
CA ALA A 47 -27.77 26.86 -5.08
C ALA A 47 -28.26 27.07 -6.54
N ASN A 48 -27.84 26.23 -7.48
CA ASN A 48 -28.21 26.36 -8.88
C ASN A 48 -29.76 26.34 -9.02
N PRO A 49 -30.39 27.41 -9.57
CA PRO A 49 -31.85 27.51 -9.67
C PRO A 49 -32.47 26.57 -10.71
N GLU A 50 -31.67 26.01 -11.60
CA GLU A 50 -32.13 25.05 -12.58
C GLU A 50 -32.47 23.71 -11.96
N LEU A 51 -33.36 22.95 -12.58
CA LEU A 51 -33.63 21.58 -12.14
C LEU A 51 -32.35 20.76 -12.15
N PRO A 52 -32.13 19.88 -11.15
CA PRO A 52 -30.98 19.03 -11.09
C PRO A 52 -30.86 18.17 -12.35
N SER A 53 -29.70 18.22 -13.00
CA SER A 53 -29.35 17.40 -14.14
C SER A 53 -27.97 16.74 -13.90
N PHE A 54 -27.69 15.70 -14.65
CA PHE A 54 -26.38 15.04 -14.58
C PHE A 54 -25.25 16.04 -14.84
N GLU A 55 -25.41 16.90 -15.83
CA GLU A 55 -24.38 17.89 -16.22
C GLU A 55 -24.19 18.98 -15.16
N ASN A 56 -25.29 19.62 -14.70
CA ASN A 56 -25.20 20.75 -13.77
C ASN A 56 -24.99 20.34 -12.30
N THR A 57 -24.86 19.06 -12.03
CA THR A 57 -24.61 18.56 -10.67
C THR A 57 -23.43 17.56 -10.64
N ILE A 58 -23.52 16.43 -11.34
CA ILE A 58 -22.48 15.39 -11.24
C ILE A 58 -21.21 15.82 -12.00
N VAL A 59 -21.33 16.24 -13.26
CA VAL A 59 -20.18 16.74 -14.02
C VAL A 59 -19.60 18.00 -13.39
N ALA A 60 -20.45 18.87 -12.85
CA ALA A 60 -19.99 20.06 -12.13
C ALA A 60 -19.19 19.69 -10.86
N LEU A 61 -19.61 18.66 -10.10
CA LEU A 61 -18.85 18.13 -8.96
C LEU A 61 -17.49 17.57 -9.39
N GLU A 62 -17.43 16.76 -10.45
CA GLU A 62 -16.18 16.21 -10.99
C GLU A 62 -15.19 17.30 -11.43
N LYS A 63 -15.70 18.46 -11.86
CA LYS A 63 -14.87 19.61 -12.26
C LYS A 63 -14.48 20.53 -11.12
N SER A 64 -15.14 20.43 -9.95
CA SER A 64 -14.87 21.27 -8.79
C SER A 64 -13.60 20.87 -8.04
N GLY A 65 -13.02 21.79 -7.29
CA GLY A 65 -11.88 21.53 -6.40
C GLY A 65 -10.56 21.22 -7.09
N ARG A 66 -10.39 21.48 -8.37
CA ARG A 66 -9.16 21.14 -9.13
C ARG A 66 -7.90 21.77 -8.55
N MET A 67 -7.98 23.00 -8.02
CA MET A 67 -6.87 23.63 -7.36
C MET A 67 -6.50 22.88 -6.07
N LEU A 68 -7.49 22.50 -5.26
CA LEU A 68 -7.28 21.75 -4.02
C LEU A 68 -6.63 20.39 -4.31
N SER A 69 -7.18 19.62 -5.25
CA SER A 69 -6.61 18.33 -5.67
C SER A 69 -5.14 18.46 -6.11
N ARG A 70 -4.82 19.50 -6.89
CA ARG A 70 -3.44 19.74 -7.36
C ARG A 70 -2.47 20.02 -6.21
N ILE A 71 -2.92 20.76 -5.17
CA ILE A 71 -2.11 21.04 -3.99
C ILE A 71 -1.96 19.78 -3.14
N ASP A 72 -3.06 19.05 -2.91
CA ASP A 72 -3.09 17.83 -2.11
C ASP A 72 -2.13 16.76 -2.64
N LEU A 73 -2.19 16.47 -3.93
CA LEU A 73 -1.34 15.45 -4.56
C LEU A 73 0.15 15.78 -4.43
N VAL A 74 0.53 17.06 -4.47
CA VAL A 74 1.92 17.49 -4.24
C VAL A 74 2.26 17.48 -2.75
N PHE A 75 1.42 18.06 -1.91
CA PHE A 75 1.69 18.22 -0.48
C PHE A 75 1.82 16.89 0.23
N PHE A 76 0.83 16.00 0.09
CA PHE A 76 0.83 14.71 0.78
C PHE A 76 1.91 13.77 0.25
N ASN A 77 2.28 13.89 -1.03
CA ASN A 77 3.45 13.17 -1.54
C ASN A 77 4.73 13.64 -0.86
N LEU A 78 4.98 14.95 -0.78
CA LEU A 78 6.16 15.50 -0.09
C LEU A 78 6.14 15.19 1.40
N ALA A 79 5.00 15.31 2.07
CA ALA A 79 4.85 14.99 3.49
C ALA A 79 5.16 13.52 3.81
N SER A 80 4.92 12.61 2.86
CA SER A 80 5.20 11.18 3.02
C SER A 80 6.60 10.78 2.55
N SER A 81 7.10 11.39 1.45
CA SER A 81 8.31 10.95 0.76
C SER A 81 9.54 11.80 1.04
N ASP A 82 9.39 13.07 1.39
CA ASP A 82 10.51 14.00 1.65
C ASP A 82 10.12 15.07 2.69
N THR A 83 9.68 14.60 3.84
CA THR A 83 9.15 15.46 4.91
C THR A 83 10.25 16.22 5.68
N ASN A 84 9.82 17.24 6.38
CA ASN A 84 10.61 18.02 7.34
C ASN A 84 9.70 18.62 8.40
N ASP A 85 10.26 19.20 9.46
CA ASP A 85 9.50 19.79 10.57
C ASP A 85 8.45 20.80 10.11
N GLY A 86 8.76 21.57 9.06
CA GLY A 86 7.85 22.56 8.48
C GLY A 86 6.66 21.92 7.79
N LEU A 87 6.88 20.90 6.95
CA LEU A 87 5.80 20.14 6.31
C LEU A 87 4.94 19.42 7.35
N GLN A 88 5.57 18.79 8.35
CA GLN A 88 4.83 18.13 9.45
C GLN A 88 3.99 19.10 10.27
N SER A 89 4.49 20.33 10.51
CA SER A 89 3.72 21.37 11.16
C SER A 89 2.49 21.77 10.33
N ILE A 90 2.68 21.95 9.02
CA ILE A 90 1.56 22.27 8.11
C ILE A 90 0.58 21.12 8.06
N GLU A 91 1.03 19.87 7.98
CA GLU A 91 0.19 18.68 7.96
C GLU A 91 -0.72 18.60 9.19
N ARG A 92 -0.17 18.83 10.39
CA ARG A 92 -0.97 18.88 11.63
C ARG A 92 -2.04 19.97 11.63
N ASP A 93 -1.71 21.16 11.12
CA ASP A 93 -2.68 22.26 11.07
C ASP A 93 -3.76 22.02 9.99
N LEU A 94 -3.39 21.37 8.87
CA LEU A 94 -4.29 21.10 7.76
C LEU A 94 -5.27 19.94 8.03
N ALA A 95 -4.87 18.94 8.79
CA ALA A 95 -5.68 17.73 8.99
C ALA A 95 -7.12 18.04 9.45
N PRO A 96 -7.37 18.83 10.52
CA PRO A 96 -8.72 19.20 10.92
C PRO A 96 -9.41 20.14 9.91
N LEU A 97 -8.68 21.01 9.23
CA LEU A 97 -9.25 21.91 8.22
C LEU A 97 -9.73 21.13 6.99
N HIS A 98 -8.96 20.16 6.56
CA HIS A 98 -9.32 19.24 5.48
C HIS A 98 -10.57 18.44 5.82
N ALA A 99 -10.63 17.84 7.00
CA ALA A 99 -11.78 17.09 7.48
C ALA A 99 -13.04 17.99 7.55
N ARG A 100 -12.90 19.22 8.05
CA ARG A 100 -13.98 20.21 8.11
C ARG A 100 -14.48 20.59 6.71
N HIS A 101 -13.57 20.79 5.76
CA HIS A 101 -13.91 21.14 4.38
C HIS A 101 -14.74 20.04 3.71
N TRP A 102 -14.27 18.78 3.79
CA TRP A 102 -15.00 17.65 3.23
C TRP A 102 -16.32 17.35 3.94
N ASN A 103 -16.38 17.53 5.26
CA ASN A 103 -17.64 17.45 6.01
C ASN A 103 -18.65 18.51 5.52
N ALA A 104 -18.20 19.75 5.28
CA ALA A 104 -19.08 20.80 4.77
C ALA A 104 -19.68 20.45 3.40
N ILE A 105 -18.96 19.72 2.55
CA ILE A 105 -19.43 19.26 1.25
C ILE A 105 -20.41 18.08 1.42
N HIS A 106 -19.97 17.01 2.06
CA HIS A 106 -20.74 15.77 2.15
C HIS A 106 -22.01 15.90 3.01
N LEU A 107 -21.98 16.77 4.03
CA LEU A 107 -23.14 17.05 4.88
C LEU A 107 -24.04 18.18 4.35
N ASN A 108 -23.77 18.69 3.13
CA ASN A 108 -24.61 19.74 2.53
C ASN A 108 -25.94 19.16 2.05
N PRO A 109 -27.09 19.53 2.67
CA PRO A 109 -28.37 18.94 2.37
C PRO A 109 -28.92 19.34 0.99
N ASP A 110 -28.57 20.54 0.49
CA ASP A 110 -29.06 21.03 -0.80
C ASP A 110 -28.33 20.30 -1.94
N LEU A 111 -27.02 20.11 -1.79
CA LEU A 111 -26.22 19.33 -2.73
C LEU A 111 -26.67 17.86 -2.78
N PHE A 112 -26.86 17.23 -1.62
CA PHE A 112 -27.32 15.84 -1.57
C PHE A 112 -28.74 15.69 -2.15
N ARG A 113 -29.63 16.66 -1.95
CA ARG A 113 -30.98 16.68 -2.56
C ARG A 113 -30.89 16.68 -4.09
N ARG A 114 -29.98 17.45 -4.69
CA ARG A 114 -29.75 17.46 -6.14
C ARG A 114 -29.30 16.10 -6.66
N ILE A 115 -28.29 15.47 -5.99
CA ILE A 115 -27.81 14.13 -6.34
C ILE A 115 -28.94 13.10 -6.23
N ALA A 116 -29.69 13.12 -5.13
CA ALA A 116 -30.84 12.21 -4.91
C ALA A 116 -31.94 12.37 -5.94
N ALA A 117 -32.24 13.59 -6.36
CA ALA A 117 -33.24 13.86 -7.38
C ALA A 117 -32.86 13.30 -8.76
N ILE A 118 -31.57 13.40 -9.14
CA ILE A 118 -31.06 12.80 -10.39
C ILE A 118 -31.14 11.28 -10.29
N TYR A 119 -30.67 10.72 -9.16
CA TYR A 119 -30.71 9.28 -8.96
C TYR A 119 -32.12 8.69 -9.00
N ALA A 120 -33.11 9.39 -8.46
CA ALA A 120 -34.51 8.97 -8.51
C ALA A 120 -35.05 8.84 -9.93
N GLN A 121 -34.50 9.61 -10.87
CA GLN A 121 -34.93 9.63 -12.29
C GLN A 121 -33.97 8.81 -13.20
N ARG A 122 -32.95 8.12 -12.66
CA ARG A 122 -31.87 7.49 -13.42
C ARG A 122 -32.33 6.55 -14.54
N GLU A 123 -33.47 5.88 -14.36
CA GLU A 123 -34.03 4.95 -15.37
C GLU A 123 -34.67 5.69 -16.56
N THR A 124 -35.01 6.97 -16.39
CA THR A 124 -35.61 7.79 -17.43
C THR A 124 -34.62 8.73 -18.12
N LEU A 125 -33.43 8.88 -17.48
CA LEU A 125 -32.35 9.71 -17.97
C LEU A 125 -31.44 8.91 -18.91
N SER A 126 -31.47 8.81 -20.08
CA SER A 126 -30.62 8.05 -21.03
C SER A 126 -29.12 8.12 -20.71
N LEU A 127 -28.72 7.80 -19.45
CA LEU A 127 -27.35 7.78 -18.98
C LEU A 127 -26.59 6.58 -19.53
N GLY A 128 -25.33 6.78 -19.93
CA GLY A 128 -24.42 5.69 -20.23
C GLY A 128 -24.05 4.90 -18.96
N ALA A 129 -23.49 3.71 -19.13
CA ALA A 129 -23.12 2.84 -18.00
C ALA A 129 -22.16 3.52 -17.01
N GLU A 130 -21.17 4.26 -17.51
CA GLU A 130 -20.21 4.98 -16.67
C GLU A 130 -20.86 6.20 -15.97
N GLU A 131 -21.75 6.91 -16.65
CA GLU A 131 -22.51 8.01 -16.06
C GLU A 131 -23.44 7.53 -14.95
N LEU A 132 -24.13 6.41 -15.15
CA LEU A 132 -24.91 5.76 -14.10
C LEU A 132 -24.04 5.37 -12.92
N ARG A 133 -22.89 4.78 -13.19
CA ARG A 133 -21.97 4.31 -12.15
C ARG A 133 -21.41 5.47 -11.30
N VAL A 134 -20.98 6.59 -11.91
CA VAL A 134 -20.48 7.73 -11.14
C VAL A 134 -21.60 8.37 -10.30
N LEU A 135 -22.83 8.43 -10.81
CA LEU A 135 -24.00 8.91 -10.07
C LEU A 135 -24.29 8.01 -8.84
N GLU A 136 -24.24 6.68 -9.01
CA GLU A 136 -24.38 5.72 -7.92
C GLU A 136 -23.30 5.90 -6.86
N ARG A 137 -22.04 6.10 -7.30
CA ARG A 137 -20.92 6.34 -6.40
C ARG A 137 -21.12 7.63 -5.60
N TYR A 138 -21.43 8.75 -6.23
CA TYR A 138 -21.69 10.01 -5.52
C TYR A 138 -22.81 9.88 -4.49
N ARG A 139 -23.93 9.27 -4.88
CA ARG A 139 -25.02 9.05 -3.93
C ARG A 139 -24.57 8.21 -2.72
N LEU A 140 -23.87 7.13 -2.97
CA LEU A 140 -23.38 6.24 -1.91
C LEU A 140 -22.34 6.95 -1.03
N ASP A 141 -21.37 7.66 -1.62
CA ASP A 141 -20.34 8.39 -0.91
C ASP A 141 -20.95 9.42 0.06
N PHE A 142 -21.94 10.20 -0.41
CA PHE A 142 -22.65 11.17 0.43
C PHE A 142 -23.44 10.49 1.56
N GLN A 143 -24.16 9.40 1.27
CA GLN A 143 -24.88 8.64 2.30
C GLN A 143 -23.96 8.08 3.37
N ARG A 144 -22.84 7.48 2.95
CA ARG A 144 -21.83 6.92 3.85
C ARG A 144 -21.06 7.99 4.62
N ALA A 145 -21.00 9.21 4.09
CA ALA A 145 -20.43 10.37 4.77
C ALA A 145 -21.46 11.15 5.62
N GLY A 146 -22.64 10.57 5.90
CA GLY A 146 -23.59 11.12 6.84
C GLY A 146 -24.55 12.17 6.28
N ALA A 147 -24.77 12.23 4.95
CA ALA A 147 -25.69 13.19 4.34
C ALA A 147 -27.15 13.12 4.87
N ASN A 148 -27.54 11.96 5.41
CA ASN A 148 -28.86 11.74 6.02
C ASN A 148 -28.91 12.13 7.52
N LEU A 149 -27.81 12.53 8.13
CA LEU A 149 -27.76 12.93 9.53
C LEU A 149 -28.32 14.35 9.72
N GLU A 150 -29.01 14.57 10.84
CA GLU A 150 -29.60 15.85 11.20
C GLU A 150 -29.23 16.26 12.64
N GLY A 151 -29.36 17.54 12.95
CA GLY A 151 -29.21 18.10 14.30
C GLY A 151 -27.88 17.72 14.95
N ASP A 152 -27.96 17.25 16.21
CA ASP A 152 -26.79 16.92 17.02
C ASP A 152 -25.97 15.75 16.46
N ALA A 153 -26.61 14.79 15.79
CA ALA A 153 -25.92 13.65 15.19
C ALA A 153 -24.99 14.11 14.05
N ARG A 154 -25.46 15.05 13.21
CA ARG A 154 -24.61 15.66 12.15
C ARG A 154 -23.43 16.42 12.74
N ALA A 155 -23.68 17.25 13.76
CA ALA A 155 -22.63 18.01 14.40
C ALA A 155 -21.58 17.08 15.05
N ARG A 156 -22.03 16.01 15.71
CA ARG A 156 -21.13 15.04 16.35
C ARG A 156 -20.30 14.27 15.30
N TYR A 157 -20.92 13.85 14.20
CA TYR A 157 -20.22 13.19 13.08
C TYR A 157 -19.08 14.07 12.54
N ALA A 158 -19.34 15.36 12.32
CA ALA A 158 -18.32 16.30 11.85
C ALA A 158 -17.16 16.43 12.84
N GLN A 159 -17.47 16.58 14.15
CA GLN A 159 -16.43 16.63 15.19
C GLN A 159 -15.57 15.36 15.24
N ILE A 160 -16.19 14.18 15.10
CA ILE A 160 -15.47 12.91 15.04
C ILE A 160 -14.51 12.90 13.84
N GLY A 161 -14.96 13.34 12.66
CA GLY A 161 -14.13 13.39 11.48
C GLY A 161 -12.90 14.28 11.64
N GLU A 162 -13.08 15.50 12.18
CA GLU A 162 -11.97 16.42 12.50
C GLU A 162 -10.98 15.79 13.49
N ARG A 163 -11.49 15.18 14.56
CA ARG A 163 -10.64 14.56 15.60
C ARG A 163 -9.88 13.33 15.07
N LEU A 164 -10.50 12.48 14.26
CA LEU A 164 -9.84 11.35 13.63
C LEU A 164 -8.70 11.78 12.70
N ALA A 165 -8.87 12.88 11.97
CA ALA A 165 -7.81 13.43 11.11
C ALA A 165 -6.60 13.90 11.94
N GLU A 166 -6.84 14.61 13.05
CA GLU A 166 -5.77 15.02 13.98
C GLU A 166 -5.01 13.82 14.54
N LEU A 167 -5.75 12.81 15.02
CA LEU A 167 -5.18 11.62 15.64
C LEU A 167 -4.38 10.78 14.64
N GLY A 168 -4.88 10.62 13.41
CA GLY A 168 -4.18 9.89 12.35
C GLY A 168 -2.85 10.56 11.99
N THR A 169 -2.87 11.88 11.78
CA THR A 169 -1.63 12.64 11.52
C THR A 169 -0.62 12.51 12.66
N ALA A 170 -1.09 12.62 13.91
CA ALA A 170 -0.20 12.45 15.07
C ALA A 170 0.37 11.03 15.16
N PHE A 171 -0.45 10.01 14.86
CA PHE A 171 -0.01 8.62 14.82
C PHE A 171 1.12 8.39 13.81
N GLY A 172 0.93 8.84 12.56
CA GLY A 172 1.93 8.68 11.51
C GLY A 172 3.25 9.40 11.83
N GLN A 173 3.18 10.61 12.35
CA GLN A 173 4.36 11.38 12.76
C GLN A 173 5.10 10.75 13.95
N ASN A 174 4.39 10.15 14.90
CA ASN A 174 5.00 9.42 16.01
C ASN A 174 5.77 8.17 15.53
N VAL A 175 5.20 7.40 14.60
CA VAL A 175 5.90 6.25 14.00
C VAL A 175 7.18 6.68 13.31
N LEU A 176 7.10 7.74 12.50
CA LEU A 176 8.27 8.27 11.79
C LEU A 176 9.36 8.76 12.77
N ALA A 177 8.96 9.45 13.84
CA ALA A 177 9.90 9.93 14.86
C ALA A 177 10.61 8.77 15.58
N ASP A 178 9.89 7.68 15.90
CA ASP A 178 10.48 6.48 16.48
C ASP A 178 11.42 5.74 15.52
N GLU A 179 11.11 5.72 14.22
CA GLU A 179 11.99 5.16 13.18
C GLU A 179 13.27 5.99 13.02
N GLN A 180 13.15 7.31 13.01
CA GLN A 180 14.30 8.22 12.95
C GLN A 180 15.18 8.14 14.20
N GLY A 181 14.57 7.91 15.35
CA GLY A 181 15.23 7.91 16.66
C GLY A 181 16.03 6.64 16.99
N PHE A 182 15.84 5.54 16.24
CA PHE A 182 16.60 4.31 16.48
C PHE A 182 17.73 4.14 15.49
N ILE A 183 18.95 4.15 16.02
CA ILE A 183 20.18 3.79 15.29
C ILE A 183 21.00 2.90 16.21
N LEU A 184 21.36 1.71 15.74
CA LEU A 184 22.28 0.81 16.41
C LEU A 184 23.67 0.98 15.78
N PRO A 185 24.61 1.67 16.44
CA PRO A 185 25.99 1.73 15.98
C PRO A 185 26.67 0.38 16.17
N LEU A 186 27.47 -0.02 15.19
CA LEU A 186 28.16 -1.31 15.14
C LEU A 186 29.64 -1.13 14.82
N ASP A 187 30.47 -2.02 15.38
CA ASP A 187 31.87 -2.20 14.98
C ASP A 187 31.97 -3.23 13.85
N GLU A 188 33.10 -3.29 13.14
CA GLU A 188 33.32 -4.28 12.08
C GLU A 188 33.20 -5.74 12.59
N SER A 189 33.55 -6.01 13.85
CA SER A 189 33.37 -7.32 14.49
C SER A 189 31.91 -7.70 14.74
N ASP A 190 30.99 -6.74 14.74
CA ASP A 190 29.55 -6.99 14.91
C ASP A 190 28.87 -7.44 13.62
N LEU A 191 29.58 -7.38 12.49
CA LEU A 191 29.08 -7.75 11.16
C LEU A 191 29.27 -9.25 10.85
N GLU A 192 29.64 -10.08 11.83
CA GLU A 192 29.80 -11.53 11.67
C GLU A 192 28.49 -12.16 11.16
N GLY A 193 28.58 -13.01 10.14
CA GLY A 193 27.46 -13.65 9.46
C GLY A 193 26.83 -12.83 8.34
N LEU A 194 26.99 -11.50 8.33
CA LEU A 194 26.38 -10.65 7.30
C LEU A 194 27.07 -10.84 5.94
N PRO A 195 26.34 -11.02 4.85
CA PRO A 195 26.86 -11.01 3.49
C PRO A 195 27.34 -9.61 3.07
N ASP A 196 28.18 -9.53 2.04
CA ASP A 196 28.87 -8.31 1.64
C ASP A 196 27.89 -7.14 1.36
N PHE A 197 26.78 -7.40 0.67
CA PHE A 197 25.77 -6.35 0.41
C PHE A 197 25.22 -5.72 1.70
N ALA A 198 24.97 -6.53 2.74
CA ALA A 198 24.44 -6.04 4.01
C ALA A 198 25.52 -5.29 4.83
N ARG A 199 26.79 -5.72 4.74
CA ARG A 199 27.92 -5.01 5.33
C ARG A 199 28.14 -3.64 4.69
N GLU A 200 28.07 -3.58 3.35
CA GLU A 200 28.19 -2.33 2.60
C GLU A 200 27.04 -1.37 2.90
N ALA A 201 25.79 -1.87 2.96
CA ALA A 201 24.63 -1.10 3.35
C ALA A 201 24.78 -0.51 4.76
N ALA A 202 25.27 -1.30 5.74
CA ALA A 202 25.51 -0.83 7.11
C ALA A 202 26.59 0.25 7.20
N ARG A 203 27.69 0.13 6.42
CA ARG A 203 28.73 1.16 6.30
C ARG A 203 28.20 2.43 5.63
N GLY A 204 27.46 2.27 4.54
CA GLY A 204 26.82 3.37 3.81
C GLY A 204 25.88 4.17 4.71
N LEU A 205 25.05 3.47 5.48
CA LEU A 205 24.11 4.08 6.41
C LEU A 205 24.82 4.88 7.52
N ALA A 206 25.89 4.34 8.13
CA ALA A 206 26.67 5.06 9.14
C ALA A 206 27.26 6.36 8.57
N LYS A 207 27.79 6.30 7.36
CA LYS A 207 28.34 7.47 6.65
C LYS A 207 27.27 8.52 6.34
N GLU A 208 26.13 8.07 5.78
CA GLU A 208 25.01 8.95 5.45
C GLU A 208 24.44 9.69 6.66
N ARG A 209 24.32 8.96 7.78
CA ARG A 209 23.78 9.49 9.05
C ARG A 209 24.83 10.22 9.90
N GLY A 210 26.07 10.29 9.46
CA GLY A 210 27.14 10.94 10.20
C GLY A 210 27.45 10.28 11.55
N ILE A 211 27.27 8.95 11.65
CA ILE A 211 27.52 8.16 12.86
C ILE A 211 29.03 7.97 13.03
N ALA A 212 29.54 8.12 14.25
CA ALA A 212 30.96 7.95 14.55
C ALA A 212 31.44 6.47 14.42
N ALA A 213 30.53 5.51 14.57
CA ALA A 213 30.84 4.08 14.38
C ALA A 213 31.01 3.78 12.88
N PRO A 214 31.79 2.74 12.53
CA PRO A 214 32.03 2.35 11.15
C PRO A 214 30.78 1.84 10.42
N CYS A 215 29.81 1.29 11.15
CA CYS A 215 28.61 0.69 10.65
C CYS A 215 27.39 1.06 11.51
N ALA A 216 26.19 0.97 10.94
CA ALA A 216 24.95 1.17 11.68
C ALA A 216 23.80 0.36 11.08
N VAL A 217 22.80 0.04 11.93
CA VAL A 217 21.51 -0.57 11.55
C VAL A 217 20.37 0.28 12.11
N THR A 218 19.30 0.42 11.34
CA THR A 218 18.07 1.13 11.73
C THR A 218 16.86 0.20 11.73
N THR A 219 15.69 0.73 12.06
CA THR A 219 14.40 -0.01 11.95
C THR A 219 13.76 0.07 10.56
N SER A 220 14.43 0.65 9.55
CA SER A 220 13.96 0.50 8.17
C SER A 220 14.02 -0.98 7.78
N ARG A 221 13.02 -1.44 7.05
CA ARG A 221 12.88 -2.85 6.69
C ARG A 221 14.13 -3.37 5.96
N SER A 222 14.62 -2.63 4.98
CA SER A 222 15.82 -2.95 4.20
C SER A 222 17.12 -2.98 5.02
N SER A 223 17.16 -2.37 6.20
CA SER A 223 18.28 -2.44 7.14
C SER A 223 18.09 -3.55 8.17
N ALA A 224 16.91 -3.63 8.79
CA ALA A 224 16.64 -4.57 9.88
C ALA A 224 16.48 -6.03 9.41
N GLU A 225 15.76 -6.29 8.33
CA GLU A 225 15.47 -7.67 7.89
C GLU A 225 16.76 -8.45 7.49
N PRO A 226 17.67 -7.92 6.65
CA PRO A 226 18.93 -8.61 6.38
C PRO A 226 19.76 -8.83 7.63
N PHE A 227 19.75 -7.90 8.59
CA PHE A 227 20.44 -8.07 9.87
C PHE A 227 19.83 -9.21 10.69
N LEU A 228 18.51 -9.30 10.79
CA LEU A 228 17.80 -10.38 11.48
C LEU A 228 17.98 -11.74 10.79
N GLN A 229 18.18 -11.75 9.48
CA GLN A 229 18.33 -12.97 8.69
C GLN A 229 19.74 -13.55 8.73
N PHE A 230 20.77 -12.70 8.70
CA PHE A 230 22.14 -13.16 8.48
C PHE A 230 23.09 -12.96 9.66
N SER A 231 22.82 -12.03 10.60
CA SER A 231 23.77 -11.74 11.68
C SER A 231 23.91 -12.90 12.67
N ASP A 232 25.15 -13.35 12.93
CA ASP A 232 25.43 -14.35 13.95
C ASP A 232 25.24 -13.82 15.38
N ARG A 233 25.17 -12.53 15.57
CA ARG A 233 25.01 -11.84 16.85
C ARG A 233 23.57 -11.87 17.34
N ARG A 234 23.19 -12.97 18.04
CA ARG A 234 21.82 -13.14 18.59
C ARG A 234 21.40 -11.99 19.50
N ASP A 235 22.31 -11.48 20.34
CA ASP A 235 22.06 -10.35 21.23
C ASP A 235 21.72 -9.05 20.47
N LEU A 236 22.34 -8.83 19.30
CA LEU A 236 22.06 -7.69 18.45
C LEU A 236 20.79 -7.92 17.62
N ARG A 237 20.52 -9.15 17.15
CA ARG A 237 19.23 -9.48 16.52
C ARG A 237 18.07 -9.18 17.47
N GLU A 238 18.18 -9.57 18.74
CA GLU A 238 17.16 -9.26 19.76
C GLU A 238 16.93 -7.76 19.90
N LYS A 239 18.01 -6.95 19.95
CA LYS A 239 17.90 -5.48 20.04
C LYS A 239 17.21 -4.86 18.82
N VAL A 240 17.63 -5.26 17.62
CA VAL A 240 17.03 -4.78 16.36
C VAL A 240 15.56 -5.18 16.27
N PHE A 241 15.23 -6.45 16.56
CA PHE A 241 13.85 -6.94 16.53
C PHE A 241 12.96 -6.19 17.52
N LYS A 242 13.39 -6.03 18.76
CA LYS A 242 12.63 -5.30 19.79
C LYS A 242 12.44 -3.83 19.40
N ALA A 243 13.43 -3.22 18.77
CA ALA A 243 13.31 -1.86 18.27
C ALA A 243 12.30 -1.77 17.10
N LEU A 244 12.35 -2.72 16.16
CA LEU A 244 11.44 -2.80 15.02
C LEU A 244 9.99 -3.05 15.45
N ALA A 245 9.77 -4.05 16.31
CA ALA A 245 8.45 -4.44 16.80
C ALA A 245 7.87 -3.46 17.83
N GLY A 246 8.71 -2.70 18.54
CA GLY A 246 8.32 -1.77 19.60
C GLY A 246 8.13 -0.32 19.15
N ARG A 247 8.05 -0.05 17.85
CA ARG A 247 7.75 1.30 17.36
C ARG A 247 6.38 1.77 17.84
N GLY A 248 6.30 3.01 18.32
CA GLY A 248 5.07 3.55 18.91
C GLY A 248 4.63 2.90 20.24
N ASP A 249 5.48 2.06 20.87
CA ASP A 249 5.21 1.34 22.14
C ASP A 249 6.39 1.47 23.12
N ARG A 250 6.93 2.66 23.29
CA ARG A 250 8.16 2.88 24.10
C ARG A 250 7.93 3.70 25.35
N ALA A 251 6.68 3.97 25.75
CA ALA A 251 6.33 4.82 26.87
C ALA A 251 7.05 6.20 26.86
N ASN A 252 7.26 6.74 25.65
CA ASN A 252 7.85 8.05 25.39
C ASN A 252 6.79 9.01 24.79
N ALA A 253 7.23 10.18 24.30
CA ALA A 253 6.35 11.17 23.69
C ALA A 253 5.67 10.66 22.37
N HIS A 254 6.17 9.58 21.79
CA HIS A 254 5.68 8.98 20.55
C HIS A 254 4.89 7.68 20.77
N ASP A 255 4.45 7.43 22.00
CA ASP A 255 3.62 6.26 22.33
C ASP A 255 2.21 6.41 21.75
N ASN A 256 1.83 5.49 20.86
CA ASN A 256 0.59 5.54 20.11
C ASN A 256 -0.61 4.85 20.78
N LYS A 257 -0.43 4.17 21.91
CA LYS A 257 -1.53 3.39 22.53
C LYS A 257 -2.75 4.23 22.89
N ALA A 258 -2.54 5.44 23.43
CA ALA A 258 -3.63 6.34 23.75
C ALA A 258 -4.37 6.84 22.50
N LEU A 259 -3.63 7.14 21.42
CA LEU A 259 -4.22 7.54 20.13
C LEU A 259 -5.06 6.42 19.54
N ILE A 260 -4.57 5.18 19.55
CA ILE A 260 -5.31 4.00 19.05
C ILE A 260 -6.62 3.82 19.80
N ALA A 261 -6.58 3.86 21.13
CA ALA A 261 -7.77 3.70 21.97
C ALA A 261 -8.84 4.76 21.63
N GLU A 262 -8.44 6.02 21.46
CA GLU A 262 -9.35 7.09 21.04
C GLU A 262 -9.86 6.90 19.63
N ILE A 263 -9.00 6.56 18.66
CA ILE A 263 -9.37 6.32 17.24
C ILE A 263 -10.43 5.21 17.15
N VAL A 264 -10.20 4.06 17.78
CA VAL A 264 -11.14 2.92 17.73
C VAL A 264 -12.48 3.31 18.36
N THR A 265 -12.46 4.06 19.47
CA THR A 265 -13.67 4.56 20.11
C THR A 265 -14.47 5.48 19.19
N LEU A 266 -13.82 6.44 18.57
CA LEU A 266 -14.46 7.38 17.65
C LEU A 266 -14.98 6.70 16.38
N ARG A 267 -14.26 5.70 15.87
CA ARG A 267 -14.73 4.91 14.72
C ARG A 267 -15.98 4.11 15.05
N ALA A 268 -16.05 3.48 16.21
CA ALA A 268 -17.25 2.77 16.66
C ALA A 268 -18.45 3.72 16.82
N GLU A 269 -18.24 4.91 17.40
CA GLU A 269 -19.26 5.95 17.50
C GLU A 269 -19.73 6.44 16.13
N LYS A 270 -18.79 6.72 15.22
CA LYS A 270 -19.05 7.12 13.81
C LYS A 270 -19.95 6.11 13.10
N ALA A 271 -19.62 4.82 13.20
CA ALA A 271 -20.41 3.74 12.60
C ALA A 271 -21.85 3.70 13.14
N LYS A 272 -22.02 3.84 14.44
CA LYS A 272 -23.36 3.88 15.07
C LYS A 272 -24.20 5.06 14.64
N LEU A 273 -23.60 6.25 14.52
CA LEU A 273 -24.30 7.42 13.98
C LEU A 273 -24.81 7.17 12.57
N LEU A 274 -24.10 6.37 11.77
CA LEU A 274 -24.48 5.98 10.40
C LEU A 274 -25.44 4.77 10.34
N GLY A 275 -25.81 4.19 11.50
CA GLY A 275 -26.74 3.06 11.57
C GLY A 275 -26.10 1.67 11.46
N TYR A 276 -24.79 1.56 11.52
CA TYR A 276 -24.07 0.29 11.53
C TYR A 276 -23.78 -0.21 12.96
N SER A 277 -23.71 -1.52 13.14
CA SER A 277 -23.42 -2.13 14.44
C SER A 277 -21.98 -1.90 14.85
N THR A 278 -21.03 -2.06 13.89
CA THR A 278 -19.61 -1.89 14.10
C THR A 278 -18.96 -1.04 12.98
N PHE A 279 -17.74 -0.59 13.21
CA PHE A 279 -16.98 0.10 12.15
C PHE A 279 -16.59 -0.87 11.01
N ALA A 280 -16.35 -2.14 11.30
CA ALA A 280 -16.11 -3.15 10.29
C ALA A 280 -17.34 -3.35 9.38
N ASP A 281 -18.57 -3.40 9.92
CA ASP A 281 -19.80 -3.45 9.11
C ASP A 281 -19.88 -2.25 8.15
N TYR A 282 -19.62 -1.05 8.70
CA TYR A 282 -19.60 0.18 7.89
C TYR A 282 -18.54 0.11 6.77
N ARG A 283 -17.34 -0.36 7.06
CA ARG A 283 -16.26 -0.38 6.05
C ARG A 283 -16.49 -1.41 4.96
N LEU A 284 -16.90 -2.63 5.32
CA LEU A 284 -17.02 -3.73 4.37
C LEU A 284 -18.28 -3.70 3.51
N ASP A 285 -19.31 -2.96 3.90
CA ASP A 285 -20.55 -2.80 3.12
C ASP A 285 -20.32 -2.43 1.64
N ASP A 286 -19.30 -1.61 1.38
CA ASP A 286 -18.91 -1.13 0.03
C ASP A 286 -17.65 -1.83 -0.52
N THR A 287 -17.47 -3.11 -0.23
CA THR A 287 -16.35 -3.94 -0.72
C THR A 287 -16.85 -5.19 -1.43
N MET A 288 -15.97 -6.02 -1.99
CA MET A 288 -16.36 -7.32 -2.57
C MET A 288 -16.83 -8.30 -1.47
N ALA A 289 -16.18 -8.30 -0.31
CA ALA A 289 -16.52 -9.17 0.83
C ALA A 289 -17.88 -8.82 1.45
N LYS A 290 -18.35 -7.59 1.37
CA LYS A 290 -19.64 -7.09 1.88
C LYS A 290 -19.81 -7.12 3.39
N THR A 291 -19.27 -8.10 4.10
CA THR A 291 -19.45 -8.28 5.54
C THR A 291 -18.15 -8.69 6.22
N PRO A 292 -17.95 -8.32 7.51
CA PRO A 292 -16.81 -8.81 8.30
C PRO A 292 -16.75 -10.33 8.40
N ASP A 293 -17.91 -11.01 8.46
CA ASP A 293 -17.98 -12.47 8.53
C ASP A 293 -17.43 -13.11 7.25
N SER A 294 -17.75 -12.58 6.06
CA SER A 294 -17.21 -13.09 4.80
C SER A 294 -15.67 -12.97 4.74
N ALA A 295 -15.13 -11.84 5.19
CA ALA A 295 -13.69 -11.65 5.28
C ALA A 295 -13.06 -12.63 6.28
N ARG A 296 -13.66 -12.79 7.47
CA ARG A 296 -13.17 -13.70 8.50
C ARG A 296 -13.19 -15.16 8.07
N ILE A 297 -14.25 -15.60 7.39
CA ILE A 297 -14.33 -16.97 6.86
C ILE A 297 -13.13 -17.27 5.94
N LEU A 298 -12.78 -16.36 5.04
CA LEU A 298 -11.60 -16.51 4.19
C LEU A 298 -10.32 -16.60 5.02
N LEU A 299 -10.13 -15.66 5.98
CA LEU A 299 -8.95 -15.65 6.82
C LEU A 299 -8.82 -16.94 7.63
N ASP A 300 -9.91 -17.45 8.22
CA ASP A 300 -9.94 -18.69 9.01
C ASP A 300 -9.59 -19.92 8.17
N GLN A 301 -10.06 -19.99 6.92
CA GLN A 301 -9.71 -21.06 5.99
C GLN A 301 -8.21 -21.13 5.71
N VAL A 302 -7.59 -19.98 5.45
CA VAL A 302 -6.14 -19.89 5.21
C VAL A 302 -5.36 -20.12 6.50
N TRP A 303 -5.84 -19.54 7.64
CA TRP A 303 -5.20 -19.63 8.94
C TRP A 303 -4.99 -21.07 9.41
N THR A 304 -5.99 -21.90 9.28
CA THR A 304 -5.93 -23.29 9.74
C THR A 304 -4.76 -24.04 9.11
N ALA A 305 -4.59 -23.96 7.79
CA ALA A 305 -3.50 -24.58 7.07
C ALA A 305 -2.14 -23.90 7.35
N ALA A 306 -2.12 -22.58 7.35
CA ALA A 306 -0.90 -21.81 7.57
C ALA A 306 -0.33 -22.02 8.97
N ARG A 307 -1.18 -22.02 10.01
CA ARG A 307 -0.76 -22.26 11.39
C ARG A 307 -0.20 -23.66 11.59
N ALA A 308 -0.83 -24.68 11.03
CA ALA A 308 -0.31 -26.06 11.10
C ALA A 308 1.09 -26.11 10.47
N ARG A 309 1.26 -25.52 9.29
CA ARG A 309 2.56 -25.45 8.59
C ARG A 309 3.60 -24.64 9.39
N ALA A 310 3.24 -23.50 9.97
CA ALA A 310 4.14 -22.68 10.77
C ALA A 310 4.65 -23.43 12.04
N LEU A 311 3.80 -24.27 12.63
CA LEU A 311 4.23 -25.10 13.79
C LEU A 311 5.22 -26.19 13.36
N GLU A 312 5.05 -26.81 12.20
CA GLU A 312 6.04 -27.75 11.62
C GLU A 312 7.37 -27.02 11.34
N GLU A 313 7.31 -25.85 10.73
CA GLU A 313 8.47 -25.01 10.45
C GLU A 313 9.19 -24.61 11.75
N ARG A 314 8.45 -24.21 12.80
CA ARG A 314 9.01 -23.92 14.13
C ARG A 314 9.80 -25.11 14.69
N ASP A 315 9.21 -26.30 14.64
CA ASP A 315 9.85 -27.50 15.18
C ASP A 315 11.11 -27.88 14.38
N ASP A 316 11.10 -27.70 13.07
CA ASP A 316 12.29 -27.82 12.23
C ASP A 316 13.41 -26.83 12.64
N LEU A 317 13.05 -25.55 12.86
CA LEU A 317 14.03 -24.54 13.30
C LEU A 317 14.57 -24.81 14.70
N GLN A 318 13.73 -25.28 15.64
CA GLN A 318 14.17 -25.66 16.97
C GLN A 318 15.14 -26.87 16.95
N ALA A 319 14.96 -27.77 15.97
CA ALA A 319 15.92 -28.88 15.78
C ALA A 319 17.30 -28.35 15.33
N VAL A 320 17.35 -27.38 14.43
CA VAL A 320 18.60 -26.72 14.01
C VAL A 320 19.29 -26.06 15.20
N VAL A 321 18.55 -25.36 16.08
CA VAL A 321 19.10 -24.78 17.32
C VAL A 321 19.78 -25.86 18.18
N ALA A 322 19.12 -27.01 18.33
CA ALA A 322 19.64 -28.12 19.13
C ALA A 322 20.88 -28.80 18.49
N GLU A 323 20.89 -28.96 17.16
CA GLU A 323 22.02 -29.52 16.39
C GLU A 323 23.28 -28.66 16.52
N GLU A 324 23.13 -27.34 16.66
CA GLU A 324 24.24 -26.43 16.95
C GLU A 324 24.73 -26.49 18.42
N GLY A 325 24.13 -27.34 19.23
CA GLY A 325 24.48 -27.48 20.64
C GLY A 325 23.90 -26.40 21.56
N ASN A 326 22.94 -25.63 21.07
CA ASN A 326 22.20 -24.63 21.82
C ASN A 326 20.99 -25.27 22.52
N ASN A 327 20.57 -24.69 23.66
CA ASN A 327 19.41 -25.17 24.45
C ASN A 327 18.39 -24.12 24.78
N PHE A 328 18.42 -22.97 24.08
CA PHE A 328 17.39 -21.93 24.25
C PHE A 328 16.16 -22.23 23.40
N PRO A 329 14.97 -21.83 23.83
CA PRO A 329 13.79 -21.87 23.00
C PRO A 329 13.90 -20.84 21.87
N LEU A 330 13.40 -21.20 20.69
CA LEU A 330 13.31 -20.29 19.55
C LEU A 330 12.50 -19.05 19.95
N ALA A 331 13.02 -17.87 19.63
CA ALA A 331 12.34 -16.60 19.84
C ALA A 331 12.06 -15.90 18.48
N ALA A 332 11.21 -14.89 18.47
CA ALA A 332 10.84 -14.21 17.24
C ALA A 332 12.02 -13.59 16.48
N TRP A 333 13.06 -13.14 17.19
CA TRP A 333 14.31 -12.63 16.58
C TRP A 333 15.26 -13.72 16.07
N ASP A 334 14.94 -14.99 16.33
CA ASP A 334 15.71 -16.14 15.86
C ASP A 334 15.15 -16.74 14.57
N TRP A 335 13.84 -16.54 14.30
CA TRP A 335 13.13 -17.22 13.23
C TRP A 335 13.80 -17.04 11.87
N ARG A 336 14.00 -15.80 11.43
CA ARG A 336 14.59 -15.50 10.11
C ARG A 336 16.01 -16.03 9.98
N TYR A 337 16.80 -15.97 11.03
CA TYR A 337 18.16 -16.47 11.06
C TYR A 337 18.24 -17.99 10.92
N TYR A 338 17.46 -18.75 11.71
CA TYR A 338 17.45 -20.20 11.61
C TYR A 338 16.71 -20.70 10.37
N ALA A 339 15.72 -19.97 9.88
CA ALA A 339 15.08 -20.24 8.60
C ALA A 339 16.10 -20.17 7.44
N GLU A 340 16.98 -19.17 7.41
CA GLU A 340 18.03 -19.06 6.40
C GLU A 340 19.01 -20.24 6.47
N LYS A 341 19.45 -20.62 7.65
CA LYS A 341 20.32 -21.79 7.84
C LYS A 341 19.66 -23.08 7.37
N LEU A 342 18.39 -23.28 7.71
CA LEU A 342 17.64 -24.47 7.30
C LEU A 342 17.41 -24.49 5.79
N ARG A 343 17.08 -23.34 5.18
CA ARG A 343 16.92 -23.19 3.73
C ARG A 343 18.22 -23.57 3.01
N LYS A 344 19.34 -23.06 3.48
CA LYS A 344 20.66 -23.37 2.94
C LYS A 344 20.99 -24.87 3.02
N THR A 345 20.68 -25.51 4.15
CA THR A 345 20.95 -26.95 4.35
C THR A 345 19.98 -27.83 3.55
N ARG A 346 18.68 -27.48 3.51
CA ARG A 346 17.62 -28.32 2.91
C ARG A 346 17.57 -28.24 1.39
N TYR A 347 17.83 -27.03 0.83
CA TYR A 347 17.71 -26.75 -0.59
C TYR A 347 19.05 -26.47 -1.27
N ASP A 348 20.16 -26.51 -0.53
CA ASP A 348 21.48 -26.06 -1.02
C ASP A 348 21.38 -24.66 -1.65
N PHE A 349 20.57 -23.78 -1.02
CA PHE A 349 20.21 -22.46 -1.50
C PHE A 349 20.47 -21.40 -0.43
N ASP A 350 21.35 -20.46 -0.77
CA ASP A 350 21.66 -19.28 0.02
C ASP A 350 21.04 -18.07 -0.71
N GLU A 351 20.14 -17.35 -0.03
CA GLU A 351 19.50 -16.18 -0.64
C GLU A 351 20.51 -15.11 -1.02
N ALA A 352 21.64 -15.02 -0.31
CA ALA A 352 22.72 -14.12 -0.67
C ALA A 352 23.32 -14.40 -2.06
N GLU A 353 23.19 -15.65 -2.58
CA GLU A 353 23.68 -16.00 -3.92
C GLU A 353 22.85 -15.36 -5.06
N ILE A 354 21.57 -15.03 -4.82
CA ILE A 354 20.73 -14.40 -5.86
C ILE A 354 20.82 -12.89 -5.88
N ILE A 355 21.17 -12.26 -4.77
CA ILE A 355 21.21 -10.80 -4.63
C ILE A 355 22.10 -10.13 -5.69
N PRO A 356 23.29 -10.65 -6.05
CA PRO A 356 24.13 -10.07 -7.10
C PRO A 356 23.47 -10.03 -8.50
N TYR A 357 22.40 -10.80 -8.70
CA TYR A 357 21.63 -10.84 -9.95
C TYR A 357 20.41 -9.90 -9.95
N LEU A 358 20.00 -9.40 -8.79
CA LEU A 358 18.80 -8.56 -8.63
C LEU A 358 19.18 -7.08 -8.52
N GLN A 359 19.81 -6.55 -9.58
CA GLN A 359 20.14 -5.13 -9.66
C GLN A 359 18.87 -4.30 -9.86
N LEU A 360 18.71 -3.21 -9.12
CA LEU A 360 17.54 -2.32 -9.21
C LEU A 360 17.23 -1.91 -10.65
N ASP A 361 18.23 -1.46 -11.41
CA ASP A 361 18.05 -1.03 -12.81
C ASP A 361 17.58 -2.17 -13.72
N LYS A 362 18.04 -3.39 -13.47
CA LYS A 362 17.61 -4.57 -14.21
C LYS A 362 16.20 -5.00 -13.85
N MET A 363 15.81 -4.88 -12.57
CA MET A 363 14.45 -5.17 -12.13
C MET A 363 13.44 -4.13 -12.62
N ILE A 364 13.82 -2.86 -12.68
CA ILE A 364 13.02 -1.80 -13.36
C ILE A 364 12.85 -2.15 -14.85
N ALA A 365 13.92 -2.50 -15.53
CA ALA A 365 13.86 -2.89 -16.94
C ALA A 365 13.00 -4.16 -17.15
N ALA A 366 13.04 -5.11 -16.22
CA ALA A 366 12.21 -6.31 -16.25
C ALA A 366 10.71 -5.98 -16.11
N ALA A 367 10.35 -5.07 -15.20
CA ALA A 367 8.98 -4.60 -15.04
C ALA A 367 8.49 -3.88 -16.30
N PHE A 368 9.33 -3.04 -16.93
CA PHE A 368 9.02 -2.34 -18.16
C PHE A 368 8.86 -3.30 -19.35
N ASP A 369 9.75 -4.27 -19.52
CA ASP A 369 9.64 -5.32 -20.58
C ASP A 369 8.36 -6.13 -20.42
N THR A 370 8.00 -6.46 -19.16
CA THR A 370 6.76 -7.15 -18.85
C THR A 370 5.54 -6.33 -19.28
N ALA A 371 5.51 -5.05 -18.93
CA ALA A 371 4.44 -4.14 -19.34
C ALA A 371 4.39 -3.93 -20.85
N HIS A 372 5.55 -3.90 -21.52
CA HIS A 372 5.62 -3.86 -22.99
C HIS A 372 4.98 -5.10 -23.60
N ARG A 373 5.36 -6.29 -23.15
CA ARG A 373 4.86 -7.57 -23.69
C ARG A 373 3.37 -7.78 -23.44
N LEU A 374 2.85 -7.33 -22.28
CA LEU A 374 1.44 -7.47 -21.92
C LEU A 374 0.56 -6.39 -22.56
N PHE A 375 1.02 -5.14 -22.55
CA PHE A 375 0.18 -3.97 -22.82
C PHE A 375 0.71 -3.03 -23.90
N GLY A 376 1.88 -3.33 -24.49
CA GLY A 376 2.50 -2.51 -25.54
C GLY A 376 3.02 -1.16 -25.05
N LEU A 377 3.39 -1.04 -23.77
CA LEU A 377 3.92 0.19 -23.20
C LEU A 377 5.44 0.29 -23.37
N ASP A 378 5.91 1.48 -23.76
CA ASP A 378 7.32 1.83 -23.82
C ASP A 378 7.65 2.91 -22.80
N PHE A 379 8.82 2.81 -22.16
CA PHE A 379 9.28 3.70 -21.10
C PHE A 379 10.57 4.38 -21.51
N LYS A 380 10.56 5.71 -21.62
CA LYS A 380 11.72 6.52 -21.96
C LYS A 380 12.11 7.42 -20.81
N GLU A 381 13.31 7.22 -20.24
CA GLU A 381 13.79 8.04 -19.14
C GLU A 381 13.96 9.51 -19.55
N ARG A 382 13.55 10.41 -18.65
CA ARG A 382 13.49 11.86 -18.86
C ARG A 382 14.23 12.57 -17.71
N ASN A 383 15.40 13.09 -18.03
CA ASN A 383 16.26 13.85 -17.09
C ASN A 383 15.99 15.36 -17.10
N ASP A 384 15.09 15.81 -17.97
CA ASP A 384 14.71 17.21 -18.16
C ASP A 384 13.44 17.59 -17.40
N LEU A 385 12.78 16.64 -16.73
CA LEU A 385 11.57 16.87 -15.94
C LEU A 385 11.90 17.20 -14.49
N PRO A 386 11.11 18.10 -13.84
CA PRO A 386 11.34 18.45 -12.44
C PRO A 386 11.08 17.30 -11.49
N VAL A 387 11.93 17.15 -10.49
CA VAL A 387 11.83 16.17 -9.40
C VAL A 387 11.96 16.87 -8.05
N TYR A 388 11.38 16.28 -7.00
CA TYR A 388 11.45 16.84 -5.63
C TYR A 388 12.70 16.38 -4.87
N HIS A 389 13.33 15.28 -5.28
CA HIS A 389 14.54 14.74 -4.67
C HIS A 389 15.50 14.21 -5.75
N PRO A 390 16.83 14.31 -5.59
CA PRO A 390 17.80 13.87 -6.61
C PRO A 390 17.73 12.39 -6.97
N ASP A 391 17.25 11.54 -6.06
CA ASP A 391 17.14 10.10 -6.26
C ASP A 391 15.87 9.69 -7.05
N VAL A 392 14.96 10.64 -7.29
CA VAL A 392 13.73 10.39 -8.06
C VAL A 392 14.03 10.36 -9.55
N ARG A 393 13.59 9.30 -10.21
CA ARG A 393 13.72 9.09 -11.65
C ARG A 393 12.37 9.24 -12.34
N VAL A 394 12.36 9.66 -13.59
CA VAL A 394 11.11 9.90 -14.34
C VAL A 394 11.18 9.24 -15.70
N TRP A 395 10.09 8.63 -16.11
CA TRP A 395 9.93 8.06 -17.46
C TRP A 395 8.67 8.58 -18.13
N GLU A 396 8.79 8.92 -19.40
CA GLU A 396 7.64 9.11 -20.27
C GLU A 396 7.16 7.74 -20.74
N VAL A 397 5.86 7.50 -20.56
CA VAL A 397 5.20 6.25 -20.95
C VAL A 397 4.42 6.48 -22.22
N THR A 398 4.67 5.64 -23.23
CA THR A 398 4.02 5.72 -24.53
C THR A 398 3.48 4.36 -24.97
N ARG A 399 2.50 4.38 -25.87
CA ARG A 399 2.04 3.21 -26.61
C ARG A 399 2.15 3.54 -28.10
N GLY A 400 3.20 3.01 -28.75
CA GLY A 400 3.59 3.49 -30.07
C GLY A 400 3.93 4.99 -30.03
N SER A 401 3.19 5.82 -30.78
CA SER A 401 3.36 7.28 -30.76
C SER A 401 2.46 8.01 -29.77
N GLU A 402 1.56 7.31 -29.10
CA GLU A 402 0.62 7.91 -28.16
C GLU A 402 1.26 8.10 -26.79
N HIS A 403 1.18 9.32 -26.24
CA HIS A 403 1.54 9.59 -24.84
C HIS A 403 0.49 9.02 -23.91
N VAL A 404 0.88 8.09 -23.01
CA VAL A 404 0.01 7.45 -22.03
C VAL A 404 0.05 8.21 -20.71
N GLY A 405 1.24 8.57 -20.22
CA GLY A 405 1.43 9.26 -18.96
C GLY A 405 2.90 9.42 -18.58
N LEU A 406 3.13 9.83 -17.34
CA LEU A 406 4.46 9.87 -16.73
C LEU A 406 4.51 8.91 -15.54
N PHE A 407 5.65 8.25 -15.41
CA PHE A 407 5.97 7.39 -14.28
C PHE A 407 7.18 7.94 -13.52
N TYR A 408 7.01 8.21 -12.24
CA TYR A 408 8.06 8.59 -11.31
C TYR A 408 8.42 7.40 -10.43
N GLY A 409 9.71 7.21 -10.15
CA GLY A 409 10.20 6.16 -9.24
C GLY A 409 11.09 6.77 -8.16
N ASP A 410 10.70 6.58 -6.91
CA ASP A 410 11.42 7.01 -5.72
C ASP A 410 11.75 5.79 -4.85
N TYR A 411 12.89 5.15 -5.13
CA TYR A 411 13.16 3.79 -4.69
C TYR A 411 13.89 3.68 -3.34
N PHE A 412 14.69 4.68 -2.94
CA PHE A 412 15.60 4.54 -1.80
C PHE A 412 15.02 5.05 -0.49
N ALA A 413 15.35 4.32 0.59
CA ALA A 413 15.06 4.76 1.95
C ALA A 413 15.83 6.03 2.30
N ARG A 414 15.21 6.90 3.08
CA ARG A 414 15.86 8.10 3.66
C ARG A 414 15.11 8.56 4.92
N PRO A 415 15.77 9.35 5.81
CA PRO A 415 15.14 9.80 7.07
C PRO A 415 13.86 10.59 6.90
N SER A 416 13.75 11.32 5.78
CA SER A 416 12.60 12.16 5.45
C SER A 416 11.42 11.39 4.82
N LYS A 417 11.53 10.07 4.67
CA LYS A 417 10.52 9.22 4.02
C LYS A 417 9.88 8.27 5.03
N ARG A 418 8.56 8.09 4.96
CA ARG A 418 7.83 7.07 5.72
C ARG A 418 8.26 5.67 5.30
N GLY A 419 8.22 4.72 6.23
CA GLY A 419 8.46 3.31 5.96
C GLY A 419 7.35 2.66 5.12
N GLY A 420 7.68 1.54 4.48
CA GLY A 420 6.79 0.81 3.56
C GLY A 420 7.01 1.15 2.09
N ALA A 421 6.09 0.73 1.24
CA ALA A 421 6.05 1.08 -0.18
C ALA A 421 4.61 1.43 -0.56
N TRP A 422 4.45 2.29 -1.56
CA TRP A 422 3.14 2.70 -2.04
C TRP A 422 3.20 3.35 -3.43
N MET A 423 2.06 3.31 -4.12
CA MET A 423 1.80 4.11 -5.31
C MET A 423 0.96 5.34 -4.94
N SER A 424 1.27 6.47 -5.54
CA SER A 424 0.45 7.67 -5.54
C SER A 424 0.49 8.37 -6.91
N SER A 425 -0.18 9.52 -7.03
CA SER A 425 -0.19 10.29 -8.26
C SER A 425 0.04 11.77 -8.01
N PHE A 426 0.52 12.50 -9.01
CA PHE A 426 0.48 13.96 -9.09
C PHE A 426 -0.66 14.44 -9.97
N ARG A 427 -1.27 13.54 -10.73
CA ARG A 427 -2.45 13.78 -11.56
C ARG A 427 -3.08 12.43 -11.94
N ASP A 428 -4.38 12.31 -11.75
CA ASP A 428 -5.14 11.16 -12.18
C ASP A 428 -5.58 11.28 -13.63
N GLN A 429 -5.90 10.17 -14.28
CA GLN A 429 -6.42 10.12 -15.63
C GLN A 429 -7.88 10.57 -15.66
N GLU A 430 -8.28 11.39 -16.63
CA GLU A 430 -9.67 11.74 -16.90
C GLU A 430 -9.92 12.02 -18.39
N ASN A 431 -11.21 12.01 -18.78
CA ASN A 431 -11.68 12.32 -20.13
C ASN A 431 -12.95 13.20 -20.13
N ILE A 432 -13.13 14.10 -19.15
CA ILE A 432 -14.35 14.94 -19.07
C ILE A 432 -14.37 15.97 -20.20
N ASP A 433 -13.34 16.78 -20.32
CA ASP A 433 -13.21 17.85 -21.33
C ASP A 433 -12.10 17.54 -22.34
N GLY A 434 -11.73 16.28 -22.48
CA GLY A 434 -10.63 15.78 -23.29
C GLY A 434 -9.67 14.94 -22.47
N LYS A 435 -8.81 14.21 -23.15
CA LYS A 435 -7.88 13.27 -22.51
C LYS A 435 -6.83 14.01 -21.67
N ILE A 436 -6.81 13.72 -20.37
CA ILE A 436 -5.77 14.14 -19.42
C ILE A 436 -4.99 12.90 -19.01
N ALA A 437 -3.69 12.86 -19.37
CA ALA A 437 -2.81 11.77 -19.06
C ALA A 437 -2.38 11.79 -17.59
N PRO A 438 -2.27 10.62 -16.92
CA PRO A 438 -1.88 10.53 -15.52
C PRO A 438 -0.39 10.82 -15.31
N ILE A 439 -0.05 11.23 -14.09
CA ILE A 439 1.32 11.30 -13.58
C ILE A 439 1.34 10.48 -12.30
N VAL A 440 1.92 9.29 -12.35
CA VAL A 440 1.95 8.35 -11.23
C VAL A 440 3.35 8.23 -10.65
N ILE A 441 3.44 7.85 -9.38
CA ILE A 441 4.71 7.65 -8.69
C ILE A 441 4.65 6.39 -7.83
N ASN A 442 5.74 5.60 -7.88
CA ASN A 442 6.01 4.56 -6.91
C ASN A 442 7.06 5.03 -5.92
N THR A 443 6.80 4.82 -4.64
CA THR A 443 7.70 5.12 -3.54
C THR A 443 8.05 3.83 -2.81
N CYS A 444 9.36 3.53 -2.70
CA CYS A 444 9.90 2.38 -1.99
C CYS A 444 10.93 2.81 -0.95
N ASN A 445 11.45 1.85 -0.19
CA ASN A 445 12.44 2.06 0.86
C ASN A 445 13.58 1.04 0.76
N PHE A 446 14.15 0.87 -0.44
CA PHE A 446 15.29 -0.02 -0.66
C PHE A 446 16.58 0.57 -0.10
N SER A 447 17.52 -0.28 0.28
CA SER A 447 18.85 0.16 0.69
C SER A 447 19.60 0.81 -0.47
N LYS A 448 20.25 1.94 -0.19
CA LYS A 448 21.03 2.67 -1.20
C LYS A 448 22.44 2.12 -1.26
N SER A 449 22.85 1.67 -2.44
CA SER A 449 24.21 1.27 -2.80
C SER A 449 24.48 1.59 -4.27
N ASP A 450 25.72 1.50 -4.71
CA ASP A 450 26.11 1.71 -6.10
C ASP A 450 27.02 0.56 -6.58
N PRO A 451 26.50 -0.37 -7.41
CA PRO A 451 25.13 -0.49 -7.88
C PRO A 451 24.15 -0.92 -6.78
N ALA A 452 22.87 -0.53 -6.89
CA ALA A 452 21.84 -0.92 -5.95
C ALA A 452 21.41 -2.37 -6.21
N LEU A 453 21.53 -3.22 -5.18
CA LEU A 453 21.13 -4.62 -5.20
C LEU A 453 19.90 -4.82 -4.30
N LEU A 454 18.98 -5.64 -4.78
CA LEU A 454 17.73 -5.97 -4.09
C LEU A 454 17.79 -7.40 -3.55
N ASN A 455 17.15 -7.65 -2.42
CA ASN A 455 16.75 -9.01 -2.09
C ASN A 455 15.49 -9.39 -2.93
N PHE A 456 15.06 -10.65 -2.84
CA PHE A 456 13.94 -11.11 -3.66
C PHE A 456 12.60 -10.43 -3.27
N ASP A 457 12.42 -10.11 -2.00
CA ASP A 457 11.23 -9.44 -1.50
C ASP A 457 11.18 -7.95 -1.92
N ASP A 458 12.33 -7.26 -1.95
CA ASP A 458 12.45 -5.91 -2.51
C ASP A 458 12.10 -5.91 -4.01
N ALA A 459 12.58 -6.91 -4.78
CA ALA A 459 12.25 -7.05 -6.20
C ALA A 459 10.75 -7.33 -6.40
N ARG A 460 10.14 -8.15 -5.53
CA ARG A 460 8.69 -8.40 -5.53
C ARG A 460 7.92 -7.11 -5.21
N THR A 461 8.35 -6.36 -4.20
CA THR A 461 7.76 -5.05 -3.85
C THR A 461 7.81 -4.08 -5.03
N LEU A 462 8.91 -4.03 -5.77
CA LEU A 462 9.02 -3.21 -6.98
C LEU A 462 7.96 -3.60 -8.03
N PHE A 463 7.76 -4.89 -8.28
CA PHE A 463 6.74 -5.38 -9.20
C PHE A 463 5.33 -5.08 -8.69
N HIS A 464 5.08 -5.26 -7.40
CA HIS A 464 3.82 -4.92 -6.74
C HIS A 464 3.44 -3.45 -6.96
N GLU A 465 4.31 -2.52 -6.55
CA GLU A 465 4.04 -1.08 -6.70
C GLU A 465 3.92 -0.67 -8.18
N PHE A 466 4.69 -1.32 -9.05
CA PHE A 466 4.56 -1.07 -10.48
C PHE A 466 3.23 -1.59 -11.05
N GLY A 467 2.66 -2.66 -10.50
CA GLY A 467 1.31 -3.11 -10.82
C GLY A 467 0.24 -2.06 -10.48
N HIS A 468 0.37 -1.38 -9.32
CA HIS A 468 -0.46 -0.22 -8.99
C HIS A 468 -0.21 0.97 -9.95
N ALA A 469 1.04 1.23 -10.29
CA ALA A 469 1.36 2.29 -11.26
C ALA A 469 0.71 2.02 -12.62
N LEU A 470 0.72 0.77 -13.09
CA LEU A 470 0.01 0.36 -14.31
C LEU A 470 -1.51 0.55 -14.20
N HIS A 471 -2.10 0.30 -13.02
CA HIS A 471 -3.52 0.58 -12.78
C HIS A 471 -3.87 2.07 -12.95
N GLY A 472 -2.98 2.96 -12.52
CA GLY A 472 -3.11 4.41 -12.78
C GLY A 472 -2.84 4.79 -14.24
N LEU A 473 -1.75 4.29 -14.84
CA LEU A 473 -1.31 4.61 -16.20
C LEU A 473 -2.28 4.12 -17.29
N LEU A 474 -2.82 2.93 -17.12
CA LEU A 474 -3.71 2.29 -18.09
C LEU A 474 -5.17 2.68 -17.92
N SER A 475 -5.52 3.38 -16.85
CA SER A 475 -6.90 3.85 -16.62
C SER A 475 -7.42 4.61 -17.85
N ASN A 476 -8.65 4.28 -18.25
CA ASN A 476 -9.30 4.91 -19.40
C ASN A 476 -10.77 5.12 -19.11
N VAL A 477 -11.05 6.05 -18.21
CA VAL A 477 -12.39 6.39 -17.76
C VAL A 477 -12.68 7.88 -18.04
N ARG A 478 -13.96 8.25 -18.09
CA ARG A 478 -14.35 9.64 -18.27
C ARG A 478 -14.17 10.46 -16.99
N PHE A 479 -14.50 9.87 -15.84
CA PHE A 479 -14.60 10.58 -14.56
C PHE A 479 -13.48 10.22 -13.61
N PRO A 480 -12.70 11.20 -13.07
CA PRO A 480 -11.62 10.95 -12.13
C PRO A 480 -12.06 10.18 -10.88
N ARG A 481 -13.31 10.32 -10.42
CA ARG A 481 -13.87 9.54 -9.31
C ARG A 481 -13.80 8.03 -9.53
N LEU A 482 -13.74 7.58 -10.77
CA LEU A 482 -13.68 6.16 -11.15
C LEU A 482 -12.29 5.72 -11.63
N SER A 483 -11.31 6.65 -11.68
CA SER A 483 -10.00 6.42 -12.30
C SER A 483 -9.08 5.53 -11.47
N GLY A 484 -8.33 4.66 -12.15
CA GLY A 484 -7.21 3.90 -11.59
C GLY A 484 -7.54 3.20 -10.28
N THR A 485 -6.80 3.54 -9.22
CA THR A 485 -6.91 2.93 -7.89
C THR A 485 -8.14 3.38 -7.08
N ASN A 486 -9.05 4.23 -7.64
CA ASN A 486 -10.31 4.62 -7.02
C ASN A 486 -11.37 3.51 -7.10
N VAL A 487 -11.04 2.35 -6.58
CA VAL A 487 -11.83 1.10 -6.60
C VAL A 487 -12.04 0.58 -5.17
N ALA A 488 -12.81 -0.52 -5.02
CA ALA A 488 -12.99 -1.15 -3.72
C ALA A 488 -11.65 -1.63 -3.14
N ARG A 489 -11.52 -1.56 -1.81
CA ARG A 489 -10.26 -1.86 -1.12
C ARG A 489 -9.79 -3.30 -1.35
N ASP A 490 -10.69 -4.25 -1.39
CA ASP A 490 -10.39 -5.67 -1.63
C ASP A 490 -10.32 -6.06 -3.13
N PHE A 491 -10.36 -5.05 -4.01
CA PHE A 491 -10.05 -5.19 -5.44
C PHE A 491 -8.75 -4.47 -5.82
N VAL A 492 -8.38 -3.40 -5.12
CA VAL A 492 -7.26 -2.53 -5.49
C VAL A 492 -5.91 -3.25 -5.52
N GLU A 493 -5.76 -4.30 -4.72
CA GLU A 493 -4.52 -5.10 -4.66
C GLU A 493 -4.44 -6.17 -5.78
N LEU A 494 -5.51 -6.46 -6.52
CA LEU A 494 -5.46 -7.41 -7.63
C LEU A 494 -4.47 -6.99 -8.73
N PRO A 495 -4.46 -5.73 -9.23
CA PRO A 495 -3.50 -5.30 -10.24
C PRO A 495 -2.03 -5.38 -9.79
N SER A 496 -1.77 -5.09 -8.51
CA SER A 496 -0.42 -5.14 -7.95
C SER A 496 0.06 -6.57 -7.75
N GLN A 497 -0.73 -7.41 -7.07
CA GLN A 497 -0.36 -8.78 -6.75
C GLN A 497 -0.27 -9.68 -7.98
N ILE A 498 -1.17 -9.54 -8.95
CA ILE A 498 -1.08 -10.34 -10.17
C ILE A 498 0.20 -10.02 -10.96
N PHE A 499 0.68 -8.77 -10.89
CA PHE A 499 1.90 -8.36 -11.60
C PHE A 499 3.17 -8.96 -10.96
N GLU A 500 3.16 -9.30 -9.67
CA GLU A 500 4.26 -9.98 -8.98
C GLU A 500 4.64 -11.33 -9.61
N HIS A 501 3.65 -12.07 -10.15
CA HIS A 501 3.89 -13.38 -10.76
C HIS A 501 4.91 -13.34 -11.90
N TRP A 502 4.98 -12.23 -12.66
CA TRP A 502 5.93 -12.12 -13.76
C TRP A 502 7.38 -11.99 -13.31
N LEU A 503 7.66 -11.54 -12.07
CA LEU A 503 9.01 -11.57 -11.53
C LEU A 503 9.56 -13.01 -11.48
N GLU A 504 8.70 -13.99 -11.17
CA GLU A 504 9.08 -15.40 -11.03
C GLU A 504 9.09 -16.16 -12.37
N GLU A 505 8.64 -15.55 -13.46
CA GLU A 505 8.60 -16.19 -14.76
C GLU A 505 10.04 -16.41 -15.33
N PRO A 506 10.37 -17.65 -15.76
CA PRO A 506 11.71 -17.95 -16.30
C PRO A 506 12.13 -17.00 -17.40
N ALA A 507 11.21 -16.63 -18.31
CA ALA A 507 11.48 -15.73 -19.42
C ALA A 507 11.87 -14.29 -18.98
N VAL A 508 11.54 -13.90 -17.77
CA VAL A 508 11.91 -12.62 -17.17
C VAL A 508 13.25 -12.75 -16.44
N LEU A 509 13.38 -13.74 -15.56
CA LEU A 509 14.61 -13.95 -14.78
C LEU A 509 15.81 -14.27 -15.68
N GLU A 510 15.67 -15.14 -16.69
CA GLU A 510 16.75 -15.47 -17.64
C GLU A 510 17.29 -14.24 -18.39
N LYS A 511 16.43 -13.25 -18.65
CA LYS A 511 16.80 -12.05 -19.40
C LYS A 511 17.39 -10.94 -18.51
N PHE A 512 16.84 -10.75 -17.30
CA PHE A 512 17.13 -9.57 -16.49
C PHE A 512 17.89 -9.84 -15.20
N ALA A 513 17.84 -11.07 -14.66
CA ALA A 513 18.64 -11.45 -13.52
C ALA A 513 20.06 -11.78 -13.96
N VAL A 514 20.88 -10.74 -14.10
CA VAL A 514 22.28 -10.83 -14.56
C VAL A 514 23.24 -10.37 -13.47
N HIS A 515 24.34 -11.11 -13.28
CA HIS A 515 25.31 -10.85 -12.23
C HIS A 515 25.94 -9.46 -12.38
N VAL A 516 26.01 -8.75 -11.28
CA VAL A 516 26.42 -7.33 -11.22
C VAL A 516 27.86 -7.09 -11.74
N GLU A 517 28.78 -8.04 -11.49
CA GLU A 517 30.18 -7.91 -11.90
C GLU A 517 30.47 -8.54 -13.27
N THR A 518 29.89 -9.73 -13.53
CA THR A 518 30.23 -10.50 -14.73
C THR A 518 29.26 -10.25 -15.89
N GLY A 519 28.04 -9.75 -15.63
CA GLY A 519 26.99 -9.61 -16.63
C GLY A 519 26.37 -10.93 -17.09
N GLU A 520 26.82 -12.07 -16.54
CA GLU A 520 26.29 -13.39 -16.89
C GLU A 520 24.88 -13.58 -16.30
N PRO A 521 23.96 -14.22 -17.04
CA PRO A 521 22.64 -14.53 -16.53
C PRO A 521 22.70 -15.48 -15.34
N MET A 522 21.69 -15.44 -14.49
CA MET A 522 21.53 -16.35 -13.33
C MET A 522 21.62 -17.81 -13.81
N PRO A 523 22.48 -18.65 -13.22
CA PRO A 523 22.61 -20.04 -13.60
C PRO A 523 21.30 -20.80 -13.46
N LYS A 524 20.97 -21.69 -14.40
CA LYS A 524 19.78 -22.53 -14.32
C LYS A 524 19.68 -23.33 -13.02
N ALA A 525 20.81 -23.86 -12.54
CA ALA A 525 20.88 -24.57 -11.28
C ALA A 525 20.45 -23.70 -10.08
N LEU A 526 20.77 -22.40 -10.10
CA LEU A 526 20.35 -21.46 -9.06
C LEU A 526 18.86 -21.13 -9.17
N LEU A 527 18.32 -20.99 -10.41
CA LEU A 527 16.88 -20.85 -10.65
C LEU A 527 16.09 -22.08 -10.18
N GLU A 528 16.63 -23.27 -10.41
CA GLU A 528 16.00 -24.53 -9.95
C GLU A 528 15.98 -24.60 -8.41
N LYS A 529 17.03 -24.17 -7.73
CA LYS A 529 17.09 -24.08 -6.25
C LYS A 529 16.10 -23.04 -5.72
N LEU A 530 16.04 -21.87 -6.33
CA LEU A 530 15.07 -20.83 -5.99
C LEU A 530 13.62 -21.36 -6.09
N ASN A 531 13.30 -22.05 -7.18
CA ASN A 531 11.99 -22.65 -7.38
C ASN A 531 11.69 -23.79 -6.38
N ALA A 532 12.68 -24.60 -6.03
CA ALA A 532 12.53 -25.66 -5.03
C ALA A 532 12.29 -25.09 -3.63
N ALA A 533 12.88 -23.94 -3.31
CA ALA A 533 12.70 -23.26 -2.04
C ALA A 533 11.45 -22.35 -1.99
N ARG A 534 10.69 -22.24 -3.08
CA ARG A 534 9.57 -21.31 -3.24
C ARG A 534 8.54 -21.34 -2.11
N ASN A 535 8.21 -22.54 -1.64
CA ASN A 535 7.22 -22.76 -0.59
C ASN A 535 7.84 -22.92 0.81
N PHE A 536 9.16 -22.68 0.93
CA PHE A 536 9.83 -22.68 2.22
C PHE A 536 9.37 -21.50 3.05
N ASN A 537 9.11 -21.72 4.34
CA ASN A 537 8.71 -20.69 5.31
C ASN A 537 7.34 -20.00 5.02
N LYS A 538 6.52 -20.58 4.16
CA LYS A 538 5.20 -20.00 3.79
C LYS A 538 4.17 -20.09 4.92
N GLY A 539 4.32 -21.02 5.85
CA GLY A 539 3.54 -21.06 7.08
C GLY A 539 3.78 -19.82 7.92
N PHE A 540 5.04 -19.51 8.19
CA PHE A 540 5.47 -18.31 8.92
C PHE A 540 4.97 -17.02 8.26
N GLU A 541 5.26 -16.81 6.98
CA GLU A 541 4.88 -15.59 6.25
C GLU A 541 3.37 -15.36 6.30
N THR A 542 2.59 -16.43 6.15
CA THR A 542 1.12 -16.35 6.17
C THR A 542 0.60 -16.06 7.56
N VAL A 543 1.14 -16.69 8.60
CA VAL A 543 0.76 -16.45 9.99
C VAL A 543 1.13 -15.04 10.45
N GLU A 544 2.34 -14.57 10.11
CA GLU A 544 2.80 -13.20 10.41
C GLU A 544 1.84 -12.15 9.83
N PHE A 545 1.40 -12.33 8.58
CA PHE A 545 0.44 -11.46 7.90
C PHE A 545 -0.97 -11.57 8.51
N LEU A 546 -1.51 -12.79 8.62
CA LEU A 546 -2.89 -12.99 9.08
C LEU A 546 -3.10 -12.54 10.52
N GLY A 547 -2.07 -12.62 11.39
CA GLY A 547 -2.13 -12.06 12.73
C GLY A 547 -2.53 -10.58 12.71
N SER A 548 -1.94 -9.79 11.80
CA SER A 548 -2.29 -8.37 11.62
C SER A 548 -3.72 -8.19 11.08
N ALA A 549 -4.15 -9.02 10.14
CA ALA A 549 -5.49 -8.93 9.56
C ALA A 549 -6.60 -9.28 10.57
N PHE A 550 -6.38 -10.29 11.42
CA PHE A 550 -7.33 -10.63 12.48
C PHE A 550 -7.43 -9.52 13.53
N VAL A 551 -6.31 -8.97 13.97
CA VAL A 551 -6.28 -7.88 14.96
C VAL A 551 -6.96 -6.62 14.41
N ASP A 552 -6.79 -6.32 13.11
CA ASP A 552 -7.52 -5.23 12.45
C ASP A 552 -9.03 -5.43 12.53
N LEU A 553 -9.53 -6.59 12.09
CA LEU A 553 -10.97 -6.89 12.14
C LEU A 553 -11.50 -6.87 13.58
N ASP A 554 -10.73 -7.38 14.54
CA ASP A 554 -11.12 -7.42 15.94
C ASP A 554 -11.27 -6.03 16.57
N PHE A 555 -10.33 -5.11 16.32
CA PHE A 555 -10.45 -3.73 16.77
C PHE A 555 -11.71 -3.05 16.22
N HIS A 556 -12.01 -3.30 14.95
CA HIS A 556 -13.09 -2.61 14.25
C HIS A 556 -14.46 -3.32 14.35
N ALA A 557 -14.49 -4.54 14.92
CA ALA A 557 -15.72 -5.25 15.29
C ALA A 557 -16.21 -4.89 16.70
N LEU A 558 -15.52 -4.00 17.42
CA LEU A 558 -15.94 -3.58 18.75
C LEU A 558 -17.21 -2.71 18.69
N GLU A 559 -18.25 -3.13 19.37
CA GLU A 559 -19.49 -2.36 19.50
C GLU A 559 -19.38 -1.22 20.52
N ASN A 560 -18.64 -1.44 21.61
CA ASN A 560 -18.37 -0.48 22.66
C ASN A 560 -16.91 -0.51 23.04
N SER A 561 -16.27 0.63 22.98
CA SER A 561 -14.82 0.73 23.10
C SER A 561 -14.37 1.70 24.21
N SER A 562 -15.13 1.81 25.32
CA SER A 562 -14.70 2.62 26.45
C SER A 562 -13.43 2.02 27.09
N ALA A 563 -12.33 2.78 27.10
CA ALA A 563 -11.07 2.47 27.77
C ALA A 563 -10.40 1.15 27.35
N ILE A 564 -10.02 1.03 26.05
CA ILE A 564 -9.27 -0.14 25.53
C ILE A 564 -7.83 -0.06 26.01
N ASP A 565 -7.34 -1.10 26.68
CA ASP A 565 -5.92 -1.38 26.81
C ASP A 565 -5.44 -2.06 25.52
N VAL A 566 -4.74 -1.30 24.69
CA VAL A 566 -4.30 -1.74 23.34
C VAL A 566 -3.39 -2.96 23.40
N ALA A 567 -2.46 -3.01 24.37
CA ALA A 567 -1.53 -4.12 24.52
C ALA A 567 -2.24 -5.40 24.99
N ALA A 568 -3.16 -5.26 25.96
CA ALA A 568 -3.96 -6.38 26.43
C ALA A 568 -4.91 -6.89 25.32
N PHE A 569 -5.49 -5.99 24.53
CA PHE A 569 -6.36 -6.34 23.42
C PHE A 569 -5.61 -7.10 22.32
N GLU A 570 -4.43 -6.59 21.88
CA GLU A 570 -3.56 -7.28 20.94
C GLU A 570 -3.26 -8.71 21.40
N LYS A 571 -2.80 -8.86 22.64
CA LYS A 571 -2.50 -10.16 23.22
C LYS A 571 -3.72 -11.09 23.25
N GLN A 572 -4.88 -10.58 23.63
CA GLN A 572 -6.11 -11.38 23.68
C GLN A 572 -6.58 -11.82 22.29
N SER A 573 -6.51 -10.92 21.31
CA SER A 573 -6.86 -11.21 19.92
C SER A 573 -5.96 -12.31 19.32
N LEU A 574 -4.64 -12.19 19.50
CA LEU A 574 -3.68 -13.20 19.05
C LEU A 574 -3.83 -14.53 19.78
N ALA A 575 -4.09 -14.52 21.10
CA ALA A 575 -4.34 -15.75 21.86
C ALA A 575 -5.61 -16.49 21.38
N ARG A 576 -6.67 -15.76 20.98
CA ARG A 576 -7.90 -16.35 20.47
C ARG A 576 -7.70 -17.16 19.21
N ILE A 577 -6.85 -16.71 18.30
CA ILE A 577 -6.51 -17.43 17.08
C ILE A 577 -5.40 -18.48 17.30
N GLY A 578 -4.81 -18.55 18.51
CA GLY A 578 -3.71 -19.45 18.84
C GLY A 578 -2.42 -19.10 18.08
N MET A 579 -2.08 -17.80 18.01
CA MET A 579 -0.83 -17.31 17.43
C MET A 579 0.37 -17.98 18.10
N PRO A 580 1.33 -18.55 17.35
CA PRO A 580 2.57 -19.08 17.95
C PRO A 580 3.39 -17.96 18.60
N ASP A 581 3.94 -18.23 19.81
CA ASP A 581 4.71 -17.22 20.56
C ASP A 581 6.01 -16.81 19.86
N GLU A 582 6.54 -17.67 19.00
CA GLU A 582 7.77 -17.48 18.23
C GLU A 582 7.56 -16.60 16.97
N ILE A 583 6.31 -16.25 16.66
CA ILE A 583 5.97 -15.42 15.50
C ILE A 583 5.32 -14.13 15.99
N SER A 584 5.92 -13.01 15.64
CA SER A 584 5.29 -11.70 15.82
C SER A 584 4.39 -11.40 14.62
N MET A 585 3.26 -10.75 14.85
CA MET A 585 2.46 -10.22 13.75
C MET A 585 3.27 -9.19 12.95
N ARG A 586 3.03 -9.12 11.64
CA ARG A 586 3.79 -8.27 10.70
C ARG A 586 3.75 -6.79 11.10
N HIS A 587 2.59 -6.29 11.46
CA HIS A 587 2.37 -4.93 11.93
C HIS A 587 1.64 -4.97 13.26
N ARG A 588 2.31 -4.58 14.34
CA ARG A 588 1.65 -4.40 15.64
C ARG A 588 0.84 -3.09 15.63
N PRO A 589 -0.25 -3.01 16.39
CA PRO A 589 -1.15 -1.84 16.38
C PRO A 589 -0.41 -0.51 16.51
N THR A 590 0.62 -0.43 17.33
CA THR A 590 1.34 0.80 17.68
C THR A 590 2.12 1.44 16.54
N HIS A 591 2.39 0.70 15.47
CA HIS A 591 3.04 1.20 14.26
C HIS A 591 2.32 0.80 12.96
N PHE A 592 1.06 0.41 13.06
CA PHE A 592 0.27 -0.04 11.93
C PHE A 592 -0.32 1.15 11.14
N LEU A 593 0.51 1.78 10.32
CA LEU A 593 0.14 2.95 9.51
C LEU A 593 -1.10 2.71 8.65
N HIS A 594 -1.25 1.53 8.04
CA HIS A 594 -2.43 1.17 7.25
C HIS A 594 -3.76 1.39 7.97
N LEU A 595 -3.79 1.19 9.29
CA LEU A 595 -5.01 1.28 10.09
C LEU A 595 -5.21 2.64 10.76
N PHE A 596 -4.12 3.28 11.21
CA PHE A 596 -4.22 4.36 12.19
C PHE A 596 -3.69 5.70 11.70
N ASP A 597 -2.94 5.76 10.58
CA ASP A 597 -2.56 7.02 9.92
C ASP A 597 -3.74 7.66 9.15
N GLY A 598 -4.80 6.90 8.91
CA GLY A 598 -6.05 7.28 8.27
C GLY A 598 -7.03 6.12 8.26
N ASP A 599 -8.17 6.29 7.61
CA ASP A 599 -9.22 5.25 7.52
C ASP A 599 -9.03 4.29 6.32
N GLY A 600 -7.98 4.47 5.51
CA GLY A 600 -7.81 3.79 4.22
C GLY A 600 -7.96 2.27 4.27
N TYR A 601 -7.21 1.60 5.15
CA TYR A 601 -7.21 0.15 5.37
C TYR A 601 -7.82 -0.27 6.72
N ALA A 602 -8.45 0.64 7.46
CA ALA A 602 -9.10 0.30 8.72
C ALA A 602 -10.26 -0.69 8.46
N ALA A 603 -10.28 -1.81 9.18
CA ALA A 603 -11.10 -2.99 8.90
C ALA A 603 -10.89 -3.55 7.47
N GLY A 604 -9.77 -3.25 6.85
CA GLY A 604 -9.51 -3.53 5.44
C GLY A 604 -8.20 -4.26 5.16
N TYR A 605 -7.42 -4.64 6.17
CA TYR A 605 -6.14 -5.32 5.95
C TYR A 605 -6.31 -6.76 5.41
N TYR A 606 -7.47 -7.37 5.59
CA TYR A 606 -7.86 -8.63 4.95
C TYR A 606 -7.78 -8.57 3.41
N SER A 607 -7.86 -7.37 2.84
CA SER A 607 -7.92 -7.11 1.40
C SER A 607 -6.76 -7.72 0.62
N TYR A 608 -5.56 -7.76 1.22
CA TYR A 608 -4.39 -8.42 0.60
C TYR A 608 -4.61 -9.91 0.38
N MET A 609 -5.15 -10.62 1.40
CA MET A 609 -5.46 -12.05 1.27
C MET A 609 -6.66 -12.27 0.34
N TRP A 610 -7.66 -11.38 0.37
CA TRP A 610 -8.79 -11.44 -0.55
C TRP A 610 -8.34 -11.27 -2.01
N ALA A 611 -7.53 -10.26 -2.28
CA ALA A 611 -7.00 -10.01 -3.62
C ALA A 611 -6.01 -11.10 -4.06
N GLU A 612 -5.27 -11.74 -3.15
CA GLU A 612 -4.39 -12.86 -3.47
C GLU A 612 -5.16 -14.11 -3.94
N VAL A 613 -6.38 -14.31 -3.45
CA VAL A 613 -7.28 -15.33 -4.05
C VAL A 613 -7.63 -14.96 -5.49
N LEU A 614 -7.89 -13.67 -5.75
CA LEU A 614 -8.20 -13.19 -7.10
C LEU A 614 -6.99 -13.30 -8.03
N ASP A 615 -5.82 -12.87 -7.58
CA ASP A 615 -4.61 -12.86 -8.39
C ASP A 615 -4.11 -14.27 -8.71
N ALA A 616 -4.01 -15.15 -7.70
CA ALA A 616 -3.53 -16.52 -7.88
C ALA A 616 -4.43 -17.30 -8.85
N ASP A 617 -5.76 -17.20 -8.68
CA ASP A 617 -6.70 -17.82 -9.62
C ASP A 617 -6.74 -17.10 -10.97
N GLY A 618 -6.58 -15.78 -10.98
CA GLY A 618 -6.48 -14.97 -12.20
C GLY A 618 -5.27 -15.34 -13.05
N PHE A 619 -4.09 -15.50 -12.43
CA PHE A 619 -2.88 -15.90 -13.14
C PHE A 619 -2.94 -17.32 -13.71
N GLN A 620 -3.77 -18.22 -13.14
CA GLN A 620 -4.03 -19.53 -13.73
C GLN A 620 -4.55 -19.45 -15.17
N THR A 621 -5.21 -18.34 -15.55
CA THR A 621 -5.67 -18.15 -16.95
C THR A 621 -4.50 -18.13 -17.93
N PHE A 622 -3.38 -17.52 -17.56
CA PHE A 622 -2.16 -17.52 -18.38
C PHE A 622 -1.51 -18.91 -18.41
N LYS A 623 -1.49 -19.62 -17.27
CA LYS A 623 -1.00 -21.02 -17.21
C LYS A 623 -1.86 -21.95 -18.04
N GLU A 624 -3.18 -21.82 -17.99
CA GLU A 624 -4.14 -22.57 -18.80
C GLU A 624 -3.96 -22.30 -20.31
N ALA A 625 -3.57 -21.07 -20.68
CA ALA A 625 -3.22 -20.72 -22.06
C ALA A 625 -1.83 -21.22 -22.48
N GLY A 626 -1.02 -21.75 -21.55
CA GLY A 626 0.34 -22.24 -21.81
C GLY A 626 1.36 -21.12 -22.13
N ASN A 627 1.04 -19.87 -21.84
CA ASN A 627 1.88 -18.72 -22.13
C ASN A 627 1.60 -17.59 -21.13
N ALA A 628 2.58 -17.24 -20.30
CA ALA A 628 2.49 -16.13 -19.34
C ALA A 628 2.27 -14.75 -20.00
N PHE A 629 2.43 -14.64 -21.31
CA PHE A 629 2.21 -13.44 -22.10
C PHE A 629 1.15 -13.65 -23.19
N ASP A 630 0.15 -14.53 -22.96
CA ASP A 630 -0.92 -14.77 -23.92
C ASP A 630 -1.67 -13.46 -24.24
N PRO A 631 -1.69 -13.03 -25.53
CA PRO A 631 -2.26 -11.72 -25.87
C PRO A 631 -3.76 -11.61 -25.62
N ALA A 632 -4.50 -12.70 -25.70
CA ALA A 632 -5.95 -12.69 -25.48
C ALA A 632 -6.27 -12.53 -23.99
N THR A 633 -5.52 -13.20 -23.13
CA THR A 633 -5.62 -13.08 -21.68
C THR A 633 -5.14 -11.71 -21.19
N ALA A 634 -4.00 -11.23 -21.72
CA ALA A 634 -3.48 -9.89 -21.43
C ALA A 634 -4.48 -8.78 -21.80
N ARG A 635 -5.18 -8.93 -22.94
CA ARG A 635 -6.25 -7.99 -23.32
C ARG A 635 -7.41 -7.99 -22.32
N ARG A 636 -7.89 -9.16 -21.89
CA ARG A 636 -8.97 -9.22 -20.87
C ARG A 636 -8.50 -8.61 -19.54
N LEU A 637 -7.28 -8.90 -19.13
CA LEU A 637 -6.68 -8.31 -17.93
C LEU A 637 -6.60 -6.77 -18.06
N HIS A 638 -6.16 -6.25 -19.21
CA HIS A 638 -6.17 -4.82 -19.51
C HIS A 638 -7.58 -4.24 -19.44
N ASP A 639 -8.53 -4.80 -20.20
CA ASP A 639 -9.85 -4.19 -20.41
C ASP A 639 -10.77 -4.24 -19.19
N PHE A 640 -10.62 -5.25 -18.32
CA PHE A 640 -11.53 -5.47 -17.20
C PHE A 640 -10.92 -5.22 -15.82
N VAL A 641 -9.59 -5.17 -15.71
CA VAL A 641 -8.89 -4.95 -14.45
C VAL A 641 -8.14 -3.61 -14.47
N TYR A 642 -7.16 -3.44 -15.38
CA TYR A 642 -6.30 -2.26 -15.35
C TYR A 642 -6.94 -0.98 -15.89
N SER A 643 -7.72 -1.05 -16.98
CA SER A 643 -8.25 0.17 -17.61
C SER A 643 -9.65 0.56 -17.16
N ALA A 644 -10.36 -0.36 -16.54
CA ALA A 644 -11.78 -0.19 -16.22
C ALA A 644 -12.03 0.72 -15.00
N GLY A 645 -11.07 0.83 -14.08
CA GLY A 645 -11.28 1.54 -12.82
C GLY A 645 -12.55 1.11 -12.10
N GLY A 646 -13.27 2.05 -11.50
CA GLY A 646 -14.51 1.81 -10.77
C GLY A 646 -15.79 1.79 -11.63
N THR A 647 -15.70 1.61 -12.95
CA THR A 647 -16.84 1.76 -13.89
C THR A 647 -17.90 0.67 -13.80
N ARG A 648 -17.60 -0.46 -13.12
CA ARG A 648 -18.53 -1.59 -12.99
C ARG A 648 -18.40 -2.29 -11.63
N ASP A 649 -19.26 -3.26 -11.38
CA ASP A 649 -19.14 -4.17 -10.23
C ASP A 649 -17.84 -4.97 -10.33
N TYR A 650 -17.11 -5.09 -9.23
CA TYR A 650 -15.78 -5.71 -9.21
C TYR A 650 -15.83 -7.23 -9.39
N ALA A 651 -16.87 -7.90 -8.89
CA ALA A 651 -17.06 -9.32 -9.12
C ALA A 651 -17.41 -9.60 -10.60
N GLU A 652 -18.18 -8.69 -11.23
CA GLU A 652 -18.43 -8.76 -12.68
C GLU A 652 -17.14 -8.52 -13.47
N ALA A 653 -16.34 -7.51 -13.13
CA ALA A 653 -15.06 -7.23 -13.77
C ALA A 653 -14.14 -8.47 -13.71
N TYR A 654 -14.05 -9.10 -12.54
CA TYR A 654 -13.28 -10.32 -12.36
C TYR A 654 -13.81 -11.49 -13.23
N ARG A 655 -15.13 -11.73 -13.26
CA ARG A 655 -15.73 -12.77 -14.11
C ARG A 655 -15.49 -12.52 -15.60
N LEU A 656 -15.48 -11.27 -16.05
CA LEU A 656 -15.16 -10.93 -17.45
C LEU A 656 -13.67 -11.18 -17.76
N PHE A 657 -12.79 -10.97 -16.81
CA PHE A 657 -11.37 -11.33 -16.94
C PHE A 657 -11.16 -12.85 -16.88
N ARG A 658 -11.60 -13.49 -15.80
CA ARG A 658 -11.29 -14.90 -15.45
C ARG A 658 -12.22 -15.92 -16.15
N GLY A 659 -13.45 -15.53 -16.48
CA GLY A 659 -14.50 -16.40 -17.03
C GLY A 659 -15.39 -17.07 -15.97
N ARG A 660 -15.11 -16.92 -14.69
CA ARG A 660 -15.85 -17.48 -13.54
C ARG A 660 -15.54 -16.72 -12.26
N ASP A 661 -16.22 -17.07 -11.16
CA ASP A 661 -15.88 -16.60 -9.83
C ASP A 661 -14.52 -17.17 -9.35
N PRO A 662 -13.80 -16.45 -8.45
CA PRO A 662 -12.51 -16.87 -7.95
C PRO A 662 -12.60 -18.14 -7.10
N ARG A 663 -11.48 -18.89 -7.02
CA ARG A 663 -11.33 -20.08 -6.18
C ARG A 663 -10.06 -19.98 -5.35
N ILE A 664 -10.15 -20.41 -4.09
CA ILE A 664 -9.05 -20.39 -3.14
C ILE A 664 -7.95 -21.43 -3.45
N ASP A 665 -8.27 -22.46 -4.24
CA ASP A 665 -7.36 -23.59 -4.52
C ASP A 665 -5.99 -23.13 -5.03
N ALA A 666 -5.97 -22.15 -5.96
CA ALA A 666 -4.73 -21.64 -6.54
C ALA A 666 -3.83 -20.95 -5.51
N LEU A 667 -4.42 -20.19 -4.58
CA LEU A 667 -3.71 -19.59 -3.46
C LEU A 667 -3.07 -20.67 -2.57
N LEU A 668 -3.85 -21.66 -2.13
CA LEU A 668 -3.37 -22.73 -1.25
C LEU A 668 -2.28 -23.57 -1.92
N GLU A 669 -2.40 -23.86 -3.20
CA GLU A 669 -1.36 -24.53 -4.00
C GLU A 669 -0.10 -23.66 -4.11
N GLY A 670 -0.25 -22.39 -4.45
CA GLY A 670 0.85 -21.46 -4.61
C GLY A 670 1.67 -21.28 -3.32
N ARG A 671 1.01 -21.34 -2.17
CA ARG A 671 1.64 -21.26 -0.84
C ARG A 671 2.06 -22.63 -0.28
N GLY A 672 1.83 -23.74 -0.99
CA GLY A 672 2.14 -25.09 -0.49
C GLY A 672 1.29 -25.52 0.72
N LEU A 673 0.11 -24.93 0.90
CA LEU A 673 -0.77 -25.17 2.07
C LEU A 673 -1.88 -26.21 1.81
N LYS A 674 -2.04 -26.70 0.59
CA LYS A 674 -3.15 -27.59 0.20
C LYS A 674 -3.11 -28.95 0.94
N ALA A 675 -1.92 -29.52 1.13
CA ALA A 675 -1.76 -30.81 1.80
C ALA A 675 -2.12 -30.78 3.31
N ALA A 676 -2.06 -29.60 3.94
CA ALA A 676 -2.41 -29.45 5.35
C ALA A 676 -3.93 -29.52 5.60
N LEU A 677 -4.76 -29.19 4.62
CA LEU A 677 -6.23 -29.29 4.71
C LEU A 677 -6.76 -30.72 4.50
N GLU A 678 -6.03 -31.58 3.78
CA GLU A 678 -6.42 -33.00 3.56
C GLU A 678 -6.11 -33.87 4.78
N ASN A 679 -5.31 -33.39 5.73
CA ASN A 679 -4.89 -34.08 6.95
C ASN A 679 -5.63 -33.61 8.23
N THR A 680 -6.51 -32.61 8.15
CA THR A 680 -7.37 -32.11 9.23
C THR A 680 -8.84 -32.53 9.01
#